data_416dd4767be1c6ed00e2b3cf14dac8e2
#
_entry.id   416dd4767be1c6ed00e2b3cf14dac8e2
#
_cell.length_a   1.000
_cell.length_b   1.000
_cell.length_c   1.000
_cell.angle_alpha   90.00
_cell.angle_beta   90.00
_cell.angle_gamma   90.00
#
_symmetry.space_group_name_H-M   'P 1'
#
loop_
_entity.id
_entity.type
_entity.pdbx_description
1 polymer ?
#
loop_
_entity_poly.entity_id
_entity_poly.type
_entity_poly.pdbx_seq_one_letter_code
_entity_poly.pdbx_strand_id
1 'polypeptide(L)'
;MTWNGRFRLHPLALLLTAMIAGTAVAADDTQTDGKDDDVLTVHKTAEQELKQQPGVSIITAEDIAKNPPVNDLSDIIRKMPGVNLTGNSANGSRGNNRQIDIRGMGPENTLILIDGVPVSSRNSVRYSWKGERDTRGDSNWVPAEMVERIEVLRGPAAARYGSGAAGGVINIHTKRPTQDWHGSLSLFTNQPENSKEGDTKRTNFSLSGPLAGDALTMRLYGNLNKTDADAADINQAQNGSYAAGREGVRNKDINALVSWKMTPSQILDFSYGYSRQGNIYAGDTQYSNGNISPGGLVDSLYGSETNRLYRQSYGLTHNGFWEWGDSKLAFNYEKTNNTRLKEGSTGRVEGMINSDEYSTSRLENYHASAEANIPLDRWIEQTVTLGAEWNHEKLDDSASMSATNASGVIIGDMSGNPADRSSKNSATTAALYFEDNIQPWEGTFLIPGLRFDHHSEFGGNFSPSFNFSQDLGEGFKLKAGIARVFKAPNLYQSSEGYLLGTRGNGCPSGINNGVGCYLLGNTNLDAEVSVNKELGLEFAADGYAAGVTWFRNDYKNKIVSGTELIGTASDDRNILQWENGGKALVEGLEASLTIPVVSDVLDWRTNATYMLESKDKKTGNPLSIIPKYTINSMLDYQITDKFSTELNWTLYGRQKPREFVESRMEIDSPMSTTEIGAYSVVGLNLNYAFTKDVSVKGGVSNLFDKKIYRENDGASTYNEPGRAYYAGVTMGF
;
A
#
# COMPACT_ATOMS: atom_id res chain seq x y z
N MET A 1 50.96 18.84 5.77
CA MET A 1 51.06 17.57 5.03
C MET A 1 49.69 17.34 4.43
N THR A 2 49.57 17.65 3.14
CA THR A 2 48.35 17.61 2.35
C THR A 2 48.16 16.22 1.78
N TRP A 3 47.08 15.55 2.14
CA TRP A 3 46.71 14.26 1.57
C TRP A 3 45.68 14.48 0.46
N ASN A 4 46.14 14.42 -0.79
CA ASN A 4 45.32 14.39 -2.01
C ASN A 4 45.09 12.93 -2.38
N GLY A 5 43.98 12.35 -1.91
CA GLY A 5 43.47 11.06 -2.36
C GLY A 5 42.40 11.25 -3.42
N ARG A 6 42.78 11.10 -4.69
CA ARG A 6 41.78 11.02 -5.79
C ARG A 6 41.11 9.63 -5.74
N PHE A 7 39.84 9.61 -5.34
CA PHE A 7 39.00 8.42 -5.53
C PHE A 7 38.70 8.27 -7.04
N ARG A 8 39.19 7.18 -7.63
CA ARG A 8 38.71 6.70 -8.94
C ARG A 8 37.44 5.90 -8.68
N LEU A 9 36.28 6.48 -8.97
CA LEU A 9 35.01 5.74 -9.03
C LEU A 9 35.06 4.77 -10.21
N HIS A 10 34.75 3.51 -9.96
CA HIS A 10 34.67 2.48 -10.99
C HIS A 10 33.42 2.75 -11.87
N PRO A 11 33.44 2.55 -13.20
CA PRO A 11 32.33 2.87 -14.08
C PRO A 11 30.99 2.18 -13.73
N LEU A 12 31.03 1.04 -13.00
CA LEU A 12 29.84 0.38 -12.51
C LEU A 12 29.15 1.12 -11.33
N ALA A 13 29.91 1.83 -10.53
CA ALA A 13 29.37 2.68 -9.45
C ALA A 13 28.62 3.89 -10.04
N LEU A 14 29.08 4.40 -11.18
CA LEU A 14 28.41 5.49 -11.92
C LEU A 14 27.08 5.04 -12.56
N LEU A 15 26.97 3.79 -13.04
CA LEU A 15 25.71 3.24 -13.55
C LEU A 15 24.68 2.99 -12.45
N LEU A 16 25.10 2.55 -11.28
CA LEU A 16 24.23 2.41 -10.09
C LEU A 16 23.84 3.77 -9.50
N THR A 17 24.74 4.76 -9.52
CA THR A 17 24.44 6.13 -9.05
C THR A 17 23.58 6.92 -10.04
N ALA A 18 23.64 6.65 -11.34
CA ALA A 18 22.74 7.27 -12.33
C ALA A 18 21.28 6.74 -12.21
N MET A 19 21.07 5.54 -11.66
CA MET A 19 19.74 5.05 -11.27
C MET A 19 19.20 5.70 -9.97
N ILE A 20 20.06 6.33 -9.17
CA ILE A 20 19.73 6.90 -7.86
C ILE A 20 19.45 8.42 -7.93
N ALA A 21 19.98 9.11 -8.96
CA ALA A 21 19.86 10.56 -9.06
C ALA A 21 18.72 10.98 -10.00
N GLY A 22 17.49 10.68 -9.61
CA GLY A 22 16.26 11.24 -10.18
C GLY A 22 15.83 12.55 -9.51
N THR A 23 16.76 13.38 -9.05
CA THR A 23 16.50 14.79 -8.78
C THR A 23 16.70 15.55 -10.07
N ALA A 24 15.71 16.32 -10.49
CA ALA A 24 15.83 17.22 -11.61
C ALA A 24 17.03 18.18 -11.37
N VAL A 25 18.15 17.88 -12.00
CA VAL A 25 19.26 18.82 -12.11
C VAL A 25 19.15 19.42 -13.51
N ALA A 26 18.84 20.70 -13.57
CA ALA A 26 18.99 21.50 -14.77
C ALA A 26 20.45 21.41 -15.24
N ALA A 27 20.64 21.11 -16.50
CA ALA A 27 21.95 21.06 -17.13
C ALA A 27 22.56 22.46 -17.15
N ASP A 28 23.70 22.62 -16.53
CA ASP A 28 24.56 23.80 -16.73
C ASP A 28 25.54 23.47 -17.84
N ASP A 29 25.41 24.21 -18.95
CA ASP A 29 26.24 24.09 -20.14
C ASP A 29 27.63 24.74 -19.87
N THR A 30 28.64 23.93 -19.56
CA THR A 30 30.02 24.35 -19.68
C THR A 30 30.79 23.40 -20.60
N GLN A 31 31.01 23.89 -21.81
CA GLN A 31 31.96 23.31 -22.76
C GLN A 31 33.35 23.12 -22.12
N THR A 32 33.87 21.91 -22.16
CA THR A 32 35.30 21.67 -22.15
C THR A 32 35.68 20.65 -23.25
N ASP A 33 36.60 21.10 -24.07
CA ASP A 33 37.18 20.45 -25.22
C ASP A 33 37.87 19.09 -24.93
N GLY A 34 37.56 18.11 -25.77
CA GLY A 34 38.47 17.08 -26.28
C GLY A 34 38.86 15.89 -25.43
N LYS A 35 38.18 14.78 -25.64
CA LYS A 35 38.74 13.46 -26.08
C LYS A 35 37.61 12.41 -26.08
N ASP A 36 37.63 11.54 -27.10
CA ASP A 36 36.74 10.39 -27.26
C ASP A 36 36.62 9.54 -25.99
N ASP A 37 35.60 9.82 -25.21
CA ASP A 37 35.02 8.89 -24.23
C ASP A 37 33.71 8.43 -24.86
N ASP A 38 33.53 7.14 -25.03
CA ASP A 38 32.25 6.51 -25.38
C ASP A 38 31.18 7.03 -24.43
N VAL A 39 30.41 8.01 -24.87
CA VAL A 39 29.19 8.45 -24.15
C VAL A 39 28.21 7.30 -24.26
N LEU A 40 28.14 6.49 -23.23
CA LEU A 40 27.08 5.51 -23.07
C LEU A 40 25.76 6.28 -23.06
N THR A 41 25.11 6.32 -24.21
CA THR A 41 23.76 6.87 -24.31
C THR A 41 22.85 5.95 -23.49
N VAL A 42 22.43 6.41 -22.30
CA VAL A 42 21.53 5.63 -21.45
C VAL A 42 20.13 5.74 -22.03
N HIS A 43 19.73 4.74 -22.79
CA HIS A 43 18.38 4.63 -23.33
C HIS A 43 17.41 4.35 -22.19
N LYS A 44 16.42 5.22 -22.01
CA LYS A 44 15.39 5.05 -20.97
C LYS A 44 14.38 4.00 -21.39
N THR A 45 14.09 3.05 -20.50
CA THR A 45 12.99 2.12 -20.67
C THR A 45 11.63 2.82 -20.52
N ALA A 46 10.55 2.18 -20.97
CA ALA A 46 9.20 2.68 -20.75
C ALA A 46 8.91 2.90 -19.25
N GLU A 47 9.34 2.00 -18.39
CA GLU A 47 9.19 2.14 -16.95
C GLU A 47 9.93 3.36 -16.38
N GLN A 48 11.16 3.58 -16.80
CA GLN A 48 11.96 4.73 -16.36
C GLN A 48 11.33 6.07 -16.79
N GLU A 49 10.82 6.15 -18.02
CA GLU A 49 10.13 7.35 -18.50
C GLU A 49 8.79 7.54 -17.78
N LEU A 50 8.00 6.47 -17.57
CA LEU A 50 6.73 6.53 -16.84
C LEU A 50 6.92 7.00 -15.40
N LYS A 51 8.02 6.64 -14.74
CA LYS A 51 8.34 7.08 -13.38
C LYS A 51 8.68 8.58 -13.29
N GLN A 52 8.99 9.23 -14.40
CA GLN A 52 9.24 10.67 -14.47
C GLN A 52 7.99 11.47 -14.86
N GLN A 53 6.82 10.82 -14.93
CA GLN A 53 5.57 11.46 -15.36
C GLN A 53 4.77 12.02 -14.17
N PRO A 54 3.85 12.99 -14.36
CA PRO A 54 2.83 13.33 -13.38
C PRO A 54 2.01 12.09 -13.04
N GLY A 55 1.50 12.04 -11.82
CA GLY A 55 0.89 10.81 -11.33
C GLY A 55 1.90 9.88 -10.66
N VAL A 56 3.18 10.18 -10.69
CA VAL A 56 4.22 9.51 -9.90
C VAL A 56 4.78 10.44 -8.84
N SER A 57 4.92 9.94 -7.63
CA SER A 57 5.58 10.66 -6.52
C SER A 57 6.69 9.79 -5.97
N ILE A 58 7.80 10.42 -5.59
CA ILE A 58 8.93 9.74 -4.97
C ILE A 58 9.12 10.32 -3.57
N ILE A 59 9.22 9.43 -2.58
CA ILE A 59 9.57 9.75 -1.20
C ILE A 59 10.97 9.21 -0.98
N THR A 60 11.93 10.08 -0.66
CA THR A 60 13.33 9.71 -0.47
C THR A 60 13.61 9.27 0.96
N ALA A 61 14.76 8.63 1.19
CA ALA A 61 15.25 8.33 2.53
C ALA A 61 15.42 9.60 3.37
N GLU A 62 15.78 10.73 2.75
CA GLU A 62 15.90 12.04 3.40
C GLU A 62 14.54 12.57 3.87
N ASP A 63 13.50 12.49 3.03
CA ASP A 63 12.13 12.86 3.41
C ASP A 63 11.64 12.04 4.61
N ILE A 64 11.94 10.74 4.63
CA ILE A 64 11.61 9.85 5.75
C ILE A 64 12.40 10.22 7.02
N ALA A 65 13.67 10.60 6.87
CA ALA A 65 14.50 11.00 8.00
C ALA A 65 14.02 12.32 8.61
N LYS A 66 13.63 13.30 7.78
CA LYS A 66 13.09 14.60 8.21
C LYS A 66 11.71 14.47 8.86
N ASN A 67 10.88 13.54 8.38
CA ASN A 67 9.52 13.31 8.85
C ASN A 67 9.28 11.83 9.14
N PRO A 68 9.83 11.30 10.22
CA PRO A 68 9.79 9.87 10.51
C PRO A 68 8.36 9.40 10.78
N PRO A 69 7.93 8.28 10.18
CA PRO A 69 6.63 7.70 10.47
C PRO A 69 6.58 7.20 11.92
N VAL A 70 5.46 7.46 12.57
CA VAL A 70 5.23 7.04 13.96
C VAL A 70 4.88 5.56 14.03
N ASN A 71 3.97 5.11 13.16
CA ASN A 71 3.50 3.72 13.16
C ASN A 71 4.20 2.88 12.07
N ASP A 72 3.91 3.19 10.83
CA ASP A 72 4.47 2.52 9.66
C ASP A 72 4.59 3.50 8.47
N LEU A 73 5.07 3.01 7.34
CA LEU A 73 5.31 3.85 6.15
C LEU A 73 4.04 4.52 5.61
N SER A 74 2.85 4.01 5.94
CA SER A 74 1.60 4.62 5.50
C SER A 74 1.44 6.05 6.01
N ASP A 75 2.03 6.39 7.16
CA ASP A 75 1.98 7.73 7.73
C ASP A 75 2.63 8.80 6.83
N ILE A 76 3.70 8.45 6.12
CA ILE A 76 4.36 9.36 5.18
C ILE A 76 3.78 9.24 3.77
N ILE A 77 3.43 8.02 3.34
CA ILE A 77 2.87 7.77 2.01
C ILE A 77 1.53 8.50 1.83
N ARG A 78 0.70 8.61 2.87
CA ARG A 78 -0.59 9.34 2.83
C ARG A 78 -0.45 10.83 2.53
N LYS A 79 0.74 11.41 2.63
CA LYS A 79 1.01 12.82 2.31
C LYS A 79 1.20 13.07 0.81
N MET A 80 1.27 12.02 0.00
CA MET A 80 1.38 12.14 -1.45
C MET A 80 0.03 12.46 -2.08
N PRO A 81 0.00 13.16 -3.24
CA PRO A 81 -1.24 13.44 -3.94
C PRO A 81 -2.04 12.15 -4.22
N GLY A 82 -3.34 12.21 -4.09
CA GLY A 82 -4.23 11.08 -4.34
C GLY A 82 -4.20 9.95 -3.33
N VAL A 83 -3.35 10.02 -2.29
CA VAL A 83 -3.20 8.94 -1.31
C VAL A 83 -3.97 9.26 -0.04
N ASN A 84 -4.76 8.30 0.42
CA ASN A 84 -5.53 8.38 1.65
C ASN A 84 -5.26 7.16 2.52
N LEU A 85 -5.59 7.25 3.81
CA LEU A 85 -5.75 6.09 4.68
C LEU A 85 -7.23 5.92 4.98
N THR A 86 -7.78 4.81 4.55
CA THR A 86 -9.17 4.45 4.88
C THR A 86 -9.22 3.59 6.11
N GLY A 87 -10.11 3.93 7.03
CA GLY A 87 -10.47 3.09 8.16
C GLY A 87 -11.39 1.96 7.70
N ASN A 88 -11.51 0.95 8.56
CA ASN A 88 -12.56 -0.04 8.40
C ASN A 88 -13.94 0.62 8.54
N SER A 89 -14.97 0.00 7.96
CA SER A 89 -16.31 0.55 8.06
C SER A 89 -16.74 0.73 9.53
N ALA A 90 -17.60 1.71 9.78
CA ALA A 90 -18.04 2.08 11.11
C ALA A 90 -18.67 0.92 11.91
N ASN A 91 -19.20 -0.08 11.26
CA ASN A 91 -20.01 -1.11 11.88
C ASN A 91 -19.48 -2.52 11.66
N GLY A 92 -18.20 -2.80 11.81
CA GLY A 92 -17.91 -4.20 11.76
C GLY A 92 -16.52 -4.74 11.81
N SER A 93 -15.49 -3.98 11.93
CA SER A 93 -14.15 -4.59 11.98
C SER A 93 -13.47 -4.28 13.30
N ARG A 94 -12.64 -5.23 13.76
CA ARG A 94 -11.83 -5.03 14.96
C ARG A 94 -10.81 -3.92 14.76
N GLY A 95 -10.51 -3.25 15.84
CA GLY A 95 -9.47 -2.24 15.86
C GLY A 95 -9.77 -1.00 15.02
N ASN A 96 -8.75 -0.25 14.76
CA ASN A 96 -8.75 0.96 13.93
C ASN A 96 -7.67 0.80 12.84
N ASN A 97 -7.74 -0.31 12.12
CA ASN A 97 -6.77 -0.63 11.09
C ASN A 97 -7.04 0.21 9.84
N ARG A 98 -6.04 0.97 9.43
CA ARG A 98 -6.11 1.82 8.25
C ARG A 98 -5.21 1.27 7.17
N GLN A 99 -5.68 1.30 5.94
CA GLN A 99 -4.96 0.83 4.77
C GLN A 99 -4.83 1.96 3.75
N ILE A 100 -3.77 1.90 2.95
CA ILE A 100 -3.53 2.86 1.88
C ILE A 100 -4.57 2.66 0.79
N ASP A 101 -5.20 3.76 0.41
CA ASP A 101 -6.19 3.85 -0.66
C ASP A 101 -5.79 4.96 -1.63
N ILE A 102 -5.44 4.59 -2.85
CA ILE A 102 -5.08 5.55 -3.89
C ILE A 102 -6.34 5.99 -4.64
N ARG A 103 -6.56 7.31 -4.68
CA ARG A 103 -7.68 7.98 -5.39
C ARG A 103 -9.08 7.53 -4.94
N GLY A 104 -9.21 6.91 -3.76
CA GLY A 104 -10.52 6.44 -3.30
C GLY A 104 -11.07 5.24 -4.07
N MET A 105 -10.19 4.47 -4.73
CA MET A 105 -10.57 3.24 -5.44
C MET A 105 -10.79 2.05 -4.50
N GLY A 106 -10.46 2.22 -3.22
CA GLY A 106 -10.42 1.19 -2.20
C GLY A 106 -9.04 0.54 -2.06
N PRO A 107 -8.65 0.13 -0.83
CA PRO A 107 -7.31 -0.39 -0.54
C PRO A 107 -6.98 -1.68 -1.32
N GLU A 108 -7.98 -2.45 -1.71
CA GLU A 108 -7.82 -3.65 -2.53
C GLU A 108 -7.37 -3.38 -3.97
N ASN A 109 -7.46 -2.12 -4.41
CA ASN A 109 -6.99 -1.64 -5.71
C ASN A 109 -5.62 -0.93 -5.62
N THR A 110 -4.95 -1.02 -4.47
CA THR A 110 -3.59 -0.53 -4.27
C THR A 110 -2.63 -1.72 -4.19
N LEU A 111 -1.75 -1.86 -5.17
CA LEU A 111 -0.71 -2.89 -5.19
C LEU A 111 0.52 -2.39 -4.43
N ILE A 112 1.06 -3.21 -3.52
CA ILE A 112 2.28 -2.89 -2.77
C ILE A 112 3.38 -3.85 -3.19
N LEU A 113 4.53 -3.28 -3.54
CA LEU A 113 5.73 -3.99 -3.93
C LEU A 113 6.85 -3.69 -2.94
N ILE A 114 7.73 -4.65 -2.72
CA ILE A 114 9.03 -4.47 -2.07
C ILE A 114 10.10 -4.90 -3.07
N ASP A 115 10.99 -3.98 -3.43
CA ASP A 115 12.04 -4.16 -4.46
C ASP A 115 11.49 -4.70 -5.80
N GLY A 116 10.27 -4.24 -6.16
CA GLY A 116 9.58 -4.64 -7.39
C GLY A 116 8.80 -5.96 -7.30
N VAL A 117 8.79 -6.63 -6.14
CA VAL A 117 8.09 -7.90 -5.94
C VAL A 117 6.77 -7.67 -5.22
N PRO A 118 5.62 -8.14 -5.73
CA PRO A 118 4.33 -8.03 -5.08
C PRO A 118 4.32 -8.67 -3.69
N VAL A 119 3.77 -7.96 -2.71
CA VAL A 119 3.51 -8.47 -1.36
C VAL A 119 2.05 -8.83 -1.26
N SER A 120 1.75 -10.06 -0.86
CA SER A 120 0.38 -10.58 -0.83
C SER A 120 -0.09 -11.06 0.54
N SER A 121 0.65 -10.79 1.60
CA SER A 121 0.36 -11.30 2.96
C SER A 121 -1.05 -10.96 3.46
N ARG A 122 -1.61 -9.80 3.05
CA ARG A 122 -3.00 -9.43 3.35
C ARG A 122 -4.03 -10.40 2.76
N ASN A 123 -3.68 -11.17 1.71
CA ASN A 123 -4.56 -12.16 1.10
C ASN A 123 -4.82 -13.37 2.02
N SER A 124 -4.09 -13.51 3.13
CA SER A 124 -4.37 -14.47 4.20
C SER A 124 -5.53 -14.06 5.12
N VAL A 125 -6.12 -12.87 4.91
CA VAL A 125 -7.25 -12.35 5.69
C VAL A 125 -8.51 -12.37 4.84
N ARG A 126 -9.58 -12.96 5.37
CA ARG A 126 -10.87 -13.06 4.67
C ARG A 126 -11.51 -11.69 4.42
N TYR A 127 -12.42 -11.65 3.47
CA TYR A 127 -13.26 -10.48 3.21
C TYR A 127 -14.47 -10.45 4.14
N SER A 128 -14.90 -9.25 4.46
CA SER A 128 -16.19 -8.96 5.06
C SER A 128 -17.30 -8.87 4.00
N TRP A 129 -18.55 -8.81 4.42
CA TRP A 129 -19.70 -8.53 3.56
C TRP A 129 -19.55 -7.25 2.71
N LYS A 130 -18.77 -6.30 3.18
CA LYS A 130 -18.54 -5.02 2.50
C LYS A 130 -17.37 -5.04 1.54
N GLY A 131 -16.70 -6.18 1.38
CA GLY A 131 -15.50 -6.29 0.56
C GLY A 131 -14.26 -5.65 1.19
N GLU A 132 -14.22 -5.51 2.51
CA GLU A 132 -13.09 -4.97 3.28
C GLU A 132 -12.40 -6.09 4.07
N ARG A 133 -11.13 -5.91 4.42
CA ARG A 133 -10.35 -6.83 5.25
C ARG A 133 -9.95 -6.18 6.56
N ASP A 134 -9.98 -6.92 7.64
CA ASP A 134 -9.46 -6.49 8.93
C ASP A 134 -7.96 -6.79 9.03
N THR A 135 -7.16 -5.97 8.38
CA THR A 135 -5.69 -6.07 8.37
C THR A 135 -5.07 -4.69 8.26
N ARG A 136 -3.82 -4.55 8.72
CA ARG A 136 -3.02 -3.33 8.55
C ARG A 136 -2.52 -3.12 7.12
N GLY A 137 -2.78 -4.05 6.21
CA GLY A 137 -2.23 -4.02 4.85
C GLY A 137 -0.77 -4.48 4.82
N ASP A 138 -0.10 -4.19 3.72
CA ASP A 138 1.26 -4.67 3.40
C ASP A 138 2.35 -3.57 3.45
N SER A 139 2.03 -2.36 3.93
CA SER A 139 2.97 -1.23 4.01
C SER A 139 3.92 -1.26 5.22
N ASN A 140 3.78 -2.21 6.10
CA ASN A 140 4.45 -2.26 7.40
C ASN A 140 5.56 -3.32 7.51
N TRP A 141 5.96 -3.94 6.39
CA TRP A 141 6.97 -5.00 6.37
C TRP A 141 8.41 -4.48 6.26
N VAL A 142 8.61 -3.22 5.90
CA VAL A 142 9.94 -2.59 5.81
C VAL A 142 10.04 -1.48 6.86
N PRO A 143 11.05 -1.53 7.75
CA PRO A 143 11.30 -0.44 8.68
C PRO A 143 11.70 0.84 7.92
N ALA A 144 11.24 1.99 8.40
CA ALA A 144 11.49 3.28 7.75
C ALA A 144 12.98 3.58 7.53
N GLU A 145 13.83 3.17 8.45
CA GLU A 145 15.28 3.37 8.43
C GLU A 145 15.99 2.57 7.31
N MET A 146 15.32 1.54 6.77
CA MET A 146 15.85 0.67 5.70
C MET A 146 15.32 1.02 4.32
N VAL A 147 14.44 1.99 4.23
CA VAL A 147 13.92 2.47 2.96
C VAL A 147 14.96 3.36 2.28
N GLU A 148 15.23 3.09 1.01
CA GLU A 148 16.00 3.96 0.12
C GLU A 148 15.10 5.02 -0.52
N ARG A 149 13.97 4.57 -1.09
CA ARG A 149 12.91 5.42 -1.63
C ARG A 149 11.60 4.66 -1.73
N ILE A 150 10.52 5.39 -1.84
CA ILE A 150 9.18 4.84 -2.13
C ILE A 150 8.67 5.52 -3.39
N GLU A 151 8.28 4.73 -4.37
CA GLU A 151 7.64 5.19 -5.59
C GLU A 151 6.13 4.99 -5.46
N VAL A 152 5.34 6.03 -5.70
CA VAL A 152 3.88 5.98 -5.71
C VAL A 152 3.40 6.27 -7.13
N LEU A 153 3.05 5.21 -7.86
CA LEU A 153 2.58 5.29 -9.24
C LEU A 153 1.05 5.27 -9.26
N ARG A 154 0.46 6.20 -9.97
CA ARG A 154 -0.99 6.34 -10.10
C ARG A 154 -1.40 6.26 -11.57
N GLY A 155 -2.67 5.92 -11.82
CA GLY A 155 -3.27 5.96 -13.14
C GLY A 155 -2.65 5.03 -14.17
N PRO A 156 -2.50 5.46 -15.44
CA PRO A 156 -2.03 4.63 -16.53
C PRO A 156 -0.62 4.07 -16.35
N ALA A 157 0.26 4.76 -15.62
CA ALA A 157 1.61 4.29 -15.31
C ALA A 157 1.63 2.98 -14.49
N ALA A 158 0.54 2.68 -13.77
CA ALA A 158 0.41 1.46 -12.97
C ALA A 158 -0.02 0.22 -13.78
N ALA A 159 -0.43 0.37 -15.04
CA ALA A 159 -1.06 -0.70 -15.84
C ALA A 159 -0.13 -1.90 -16.09
N ARG A 160 1.18 -1.68 -16.21
CA ARG A 160 2.17 -2.75 -16.43
C ARG A 160 2.24 -3.77 -15.30
N TYR A 161 1.84 -3.40 -14.09
CA TYR A 161 1.96 -4.25 -12.88
C TYR A 161 0.80 -5.25 -12.71
N GLY A 162 -0.17 -5.27 -13.63
CA GLY A 162 -1.21 -6.29 -13.68
C GLY A 162 -2.29 -6.12 -12.61
N SER A 163 -2.71 -7.26 -12.03
CA SER A 163 -3.86 -7.32 -11.13
C SER A 163 -3.67 -6.51 -9.84
N GLY A 164 -4.72 -5.77 -9.44
CA GLY A 164 -4.75 -5.02 -8.19
C GLY A 164 -4.16 -3.61 -8.26
N ALA A 165 -3.68 -3.15 -9.42
CA ALA A 165 -3.08 -1.85 -9.61
C ALA A 165 -4.08 -0.78 -10.12
N ALA A 166 -5.40 -1.00 -10.02
CA ALA A 166 -6.40 -0.09 -10.58
C ALA A 166 -6.39 1.30 -9.93
N GLY A 167 -6.11 1.42 -8.65
CA GLY A 167 -5.87 2.70 -7.97
C GLY A 167 -4.45 3.20 -8.15
N GLY A 168 -3.48 2.30 -8.07
CA GLY A 168 -2.06 2.59 -8.22
C GLY A 168 -1.15 1.52 -7.59
N VAL A 169 0.14 1.82 -7.63
CA VAL A 169 1.21 0.96 -7.11
C VAL A 169 2.08 1.75 -6.14
N ILE A 170 2.45 1.12 -5.05
CA ILE A 170 3.47 1.60 -4.13
C ILE A 170 4.64 0.64 -4.18
N ASN A 171 5.80 1.10 -4.62
CA ASN A 171 7.00 0.29 -4.68
C ASN A 171 8.01 0.80 -3.64
N ILE A 172 8.27 0.00 -2.63
CA ILE A 172 9.19 0.31 -1.53
C ILE A 172 10.55 -0.29 -1.89
N HIS A 173 11.52 0.57 -2.16
CA HIS A 173 12.89 0.15 -2.42
C HIS A 173 13.69 0.14 -1.13
N THR A 174 14.36 -0.97 -0.87
CA THR A 174 15.24 -1.12 0.29
C THR A 174 16.67 -0.75 -0.05
N LYS A 175 17.43 -0.21 0.92
CA LYS A 175 18.84 0.13 0.76
C LYS A 175 19.66 -1.07 0.26
N ARG A 176 20.52 -0.84 -0.70
CA ARG A 176 21.39 -1.87 -1.30
C ARG A 176 22.62 -2.16 -0.40
N PRO A 177 23.26 -3.34 -0.56
CA PRO A 177 24.56 -3.61 0.07
C PRO A 177 25.62 -2.60 -0.36
N THR A 178 26.52 -2.25 0.55
CA THR A 178 27.61 -1.27 0.37
C THR A 178 28.95 -1.95 0.08
N GLN A 179 29.88 -1.21 -0.54
CA GLN A 179 31.24 -1.70 -0.81
C GLN A 179 32.18 -1.59 0.39
N ASP A 180 31.84 -0.72 1.34
CA ASP A 180 32.53 -0.56 2.61
C ASP A 180 31.62 -0.99 3.75
N TRP A 181 32.21 -1.39 4.87
CA TRP A 181 31.44 -1.76 6.06
C TRP A 181 30.74 -0.54 6.67
N HIS A 182 29.44 -0.63 6.77
CA HIS A 182 28.57 0.33 7.44
C HIS A 182 27.62 -0.40 8.37
N GLY A 183 27.44 0.15 9.53
CA GLY A 183 26.42 -0.32 10.46
C GLY A 183 25.65 0.83 11.06
N SER A 184 24.44 0.56 11.53
CA SER A 184 23.65 1.54 12.27
C SER A 184 22.79 0.89 13.33
N LEU A 185 22.57 1.63 14.41
CA LEU A 185 21.59 1.36 15.45
C LEU A 185 20.70 2.58 15.61
N SER A 186 19.40 2.39 15.48
CA SER A 186 18.41 3.47 15.66
C SER A 186 17.44 3.11 16.78
N LEU A 187 17.23 4.06 17.67
CA LEU A 187 16.23 3.99 18.74
C LEU A 187 15.20 5.10 18.52
N PHE A 188 13.93 4.78 18.66
CA PHE A 188 12.83 5.70 18.47
C PHE A 188 11.74 5.47 19.50
N THR A 189 11.17 6.57 20.01
CA THR A 189 9.99 6.52 20.88
C THR A 189 8.99 7.60 20.47
N ASN A 190 7.69 7.30 20.60
CA ASN A 190 6.59 8.26 20.46
C ASN A 190 5.69 8.14 21.67
N GLN A 191 5.43 9.27 22.32
CA GLN A 191 4.65 9.39 23.54
C GLN A 191 3.44 10.30 23.31
N PRO A 192 2.23 9.72 23.19
CA PRO A 192 1.00 10.50 23.14
C PRO A 192 0.80 11.29 24.45
N GLU A 193 0.25 12.51 24.34
CA GLU A 193 -0.15 13.30 25.51
C GLU A 193 -1.38 12.70 26.20
N ASN A 194 -2.29 12.12 25.43
CA ASN A 194 -3.44 11.41 25.93
C ASN A 194 -3.04 10.00 26.40
N SER A 195 -3.11 9.74 27.70
CA SER A 195 -2.76 8.44 28.29
C SER A 195 -3.64 7.25 27.83
N LYS A 196 -4.75 7.52 27.13
CA LYS A 196 -5.58 6.49 26.51
C LYS A 196 -5.06 6.05 25.12
N GLU A 197 -4.14 6.79 24.54
CA GLU A 197 -3.49 6.42 23.27
C GLU A 197 -2.22 5.60 23.54
N GLY A 198 -1.99 4.58 22.73
CA GLY A 198 -0.82 3.70 22.86
C GLY A 198 0.50 4.38 22.44
N ASP A 199 1.55 4.24 23.28
CA ASP A 199 2.89 4.70 22.99
C ASP A 199 3.62 3.75 22.00
N THR A 200 4.67 4.25 21.34
CA THR A 200 5.49 3.45 20.40
C THR A 200 6.95 3.46 20.83
N LYS A 201 7.59 2.29 20.76
CA LYS A 201 9.04 2.11 20.93
C LYS A 201 9.57 1.23 19.80
N ARG A 202 10.62 1.70 19.13
CA ARG A 202 11.22 1.00 17.99
C ARG A 202 12.73 0.98 18.10
N THR A 203 13.31 -0.16 17.77
CA THR A 203 14.76 -0.35 17.67
C THR A 203 15.08 -1.03 16.36
N ASN A 204 15.96 -0.42 15.57
CA ASN A 204 16.45 -0.98 14.32
C ASN A 204 17.96 -1.11 14.36
N PHE A 205 18.47 -2.16 13.74
CA PHE A 205 19.89 -2.28 13.45
C PHE A 205 20.10 -2.65 11.98
N SER A 206 21.19 -2.21 11.42
CA SER A 206 21.63 -2.61 10.08
C SER A 206 23.14 -2.83 10.04
N LEU A 207 23.55 -3.74 9.17
CA LEU A 207 24.94 -4.01 8.85
C LEU A 207 25.05 -4.29 7.36
N SER A 208 25.98 -3.62 6.69
CA SER A 208 26.20 -3.78 5.25
C SER A 208 27.68 -3.69 4.95
N GLY A 209 28.17 -4.48 3.98
CA GLY A 209 29.55 -4.45 3.57
C GLY A 209 29.98 -5.63 2.72
N PRO A 210 31.27 -5.69 2.34
CA PRO A 210 31.82 -6.74 1.50
C PRO A 210 32.09 -8.02 2.31
N LEU A 211 31.62 -9.17 1.78
CA LEU A 211 31.97 -10.50 2.29
C LEU A 211 33.24 -11.04 1.61
N ALA A 212 33.41 -10.76 0.33
CA ALA A 212 34.59 -11.16 -0.44
C ALA A 212 34.95 -10.08 -1.48
N GLY A 213 35.62 -9.04 -1.03
CA GLY A 213 35.93 -7.88 -1.86
C GLY A 213 34.69 -7.30 -2.52
N ASP A 214 34.84 -6.71 -3.71
CA ASP A 214 33.73 -6.11 -4.48
C ASP A 214 32.81 -7.14 -5.13
N ALA A 215 33.21 -8.41 -5.14
CA ALA A 215 32.46 -9.47 -5.82
C ALA A 215 31.25 -9.95 -5.01
N LEU A 216 31.34 -9.93 -3.68
CA LEU A 216 30.27 -10.43 -2.82
C LEU A 216 30.02 -9.45 -1.69
N THR A 217 28.84 -8.84 -1.67
CA THR A 217 28.44 -7.89 -0.65
C THR A 217 27.19 -8.37 0.07
N MET A 218 26.97 -7.91 1.27
CA MET A 218 25.79 -8.25 2.07
C MET A 218 25.18 -7.03 2.72
N ARG A 219 23.86 -7.15 2.99
CA ARG A 219 23.13 -6.28 3.90
C ARG A 219 22.27 -7.14 4.81
N LEU A 220 22.33 -6.87 6.10
CA LEU A 220 21.50 -7.46 7.14
C LEU A 220 20.83 -6.35 7.93
N TYR A 221 19.54 -6.44 8.18
CA TYR A 221 18.86 -5.56 9.14
C TYR A 221 17.86 -6.31 9.99
N GLY A 222 17.58 -5.76 11.17
CA GLY A 222 16.51 -6.21 12.03
C GLY A 222 15.76 -5.05 12.66
N ASN A 223 14.51 -5.34 13.03
CA ASN A 223 13.60 -4.37 13.62
C ASN A 223 12.84 -5.01 14.78
N LEU A 224 12.74 -4.28 15.88
CA LEU A 224 11.85 -4.56 16.98
C LEU A 224 10.98 -3.33 17.19
N ASN A 225 9.67 -3.46 16.97
CA ASN A 225 8.71 -2.38 17.16
C ASN A 225 7.60 -2.85 18.09
N LYS A 226 7.24 -2.00 19.05
CA LYS A 226 6.08 -2.18 19.90
C LYS A 226 5.30 -0.86 19.93
N THR A 227 4.02 -0.93 19.56
CA THR A 227 3.03 0.12 19.81
C THR A 227 1.96 -0.48 20.72
N ASP A 228 1.68 0.17 21.83
CA ASP A 228 0.60 -0.31 22.73
C ASP A 228 -0.78 -0.04 22.12
N ALA A 229 -1.78 -0.82 22.51
CA ALA A 229 -3.15 -0.62 22.10
C ALA A 229 -3.74 0.63 22.77
N ASP A 230 -4.66 1.29 22.09
CA ASP A 230 -5.47 2.33 22.70
C ASP A 230 -6.37 1.72 23.81
N ALA A 231 -6.73 2.53 24.80
CA ALA A 231 -7.65 2.11 25.85
C ALA A 231 -9.05 1.78 25.29
N ALA A 232 -9.74 0.83 25.90
CA ALA A 232 -11.05 0.36 25.48
C ALA A 232 -12.10 1.48 25.41
N ASP A 233 -11.95 2.49 26.26
CA ASP A 233 -12.84 3.63 26.40
C ASP A 233 -12.28 4.93 25.80
N ILE A 234 -11.37 4.82 24.81
CA ILE A 234 -10.78 5.99 24.13
C ILE A 234 -11.84 6.79 23.37
N ASN A 235 -12.80 6.11 22.75
CA ASN A 235 -13.89 6.71 22.01
C ASN A 235 -15.07 7.04 22.93
N GLN A 236 -15.98 7.89 22.45
CA GLN A 236 -17.18 8.23 23.21
C GLN A 236 -18.18 7.08 23.18
N ALA A 237 -18.83 6.86 24.32
CA ALA A 237 -19.89 5.86 24.40
C ALA A 237 -21.11 6.28 23.56
N GLN A 238 -21.61 5.37 22.77
CA GLN A 238 -22.85 5.51 21.99
C GLN A 238 -23.77 4.35 22.36
N ASN A 239 -24.94 4.63 22.87
CA ASN A 239 -25.88 3.62 23.34
C ASN A 239 -25.27 2.58 24.32
N GLY A 240 -24.36 3.03 25.19
CA GLY A 240 -23.67 2.17 26.14
C GLY A 240 -22.50 1.34 25.56
N SER A 241 -22.11 1.57 24.30
CA SER A 241 -21.00 0.88 23.64
C SER A 241 -19.93 1.85 23.17
N TYR A 242 -18.68 1.40 23.14
CA TYR A 242 -17.54 2.16 22.63
C TYR A 242 -17.07 1.54 21.31
N ALA A 243 -16.81 2.37 20.30
CA ALA A 243 -16.10 1.91 19.13
C ALA A 243 -14.65 1.54 19.50
N ALA A 244 -14.09 0.52 18.86
CA ALA A 244 -12.71 0.11 19.12
C ALA A 244 -11.72 1.22 18.80
N GLY A 245 -10.73 1.41 19.68
CA GLY A 245 -9.56 2.22 19.44
C GLY A 245 -8.59 1.53 18.46
N ARG A 246 -7.41 2.12 18.30
CA ARG A 246 -6.34 1.54 17.46
C ARG A 246 -5.75 0.31 18.16
N GLU A 247 -5.67 -0.81 17.43
CA GLU A 247 -4.91 -1.95 17.91
C GLU A 247 -3.43 -1.61 18.08
N GLY A 248 -2.84 -2.15 19.13
CA GLY A 248 -1.40 -2.13 19.28
C GLY A 248 -0.73 -3.12 18.33
N VAL A 249 0.58 -3.02 18.21
CA VAL A 249 1.36 -3.90 17.34
C VAL A 249 2.70 -4.26 17.99
N ARG A 250 3.13 -5.49 17.74
CA ARG A 250 4.47 -5.97 18.10
C ARG A 250 5.09 -6.63 16.89
N ASN A 251 6.04 -5.93 16.26
CA ASN A 251 6.77 -6.43 15.09
C ASN A 251 8.16 -6.90 15.49
N LYS A 252 8.60 -7.97 14.82
CA LYS A 252 9.96 -8.49 14.86
C LYS A 252 10.34 -8.90 13.45
N ASP A 253 11.36 -8.24 12.90
CA ASP A 253 11.77 -8.42 11.52
C ASP A 253 13.27 -8.69 11.44
N ILE A 254 13.66 -9.56 10.52
CA ILE A 254 15.02 -9.75 10.08
C ILE A 254 15.04 -9.94 8.58
N ASN A 255 15.94 -9.27 7.91
CA ASN A 255 16.09 -9.36 6.46
C ASN A 255 17.57 -9.37 6.07
N ALA A 256 17.91 -10.23 5.14
CA ALA A 256 19.24 -10.34 4.57
C ALA A 256 19.17 -10.27 3.05
N LEU A 257 20.14 -9.56 2.46
CA LEU A 257 20.38 -9.53 1.03
C LEU A 257 21.87 -9.78 0.79
N VAL A 258 22.17 -10.78 -0.04
CA VAL A 258 23.53 -11.06 -0.51
C VAL A 258 23.55 -10.81 -2.01
N SER A 259 24.43 -9.92 -2.44
CA SER A 259 24.61 -9.55 -3.85
C SER A 259 25.95 -10.09 -4.35
N TRP A 260 25.89 -10.94 -5.36
CA TRP A 260 27.05 -11.55 -5.97
C TRP A 260 27.22 -11.02 -7.39
N LYS A 261 28.28 -10.24 -7.59
CA LYS A 261 28.74 -9.78 -8.89
C LYS A 261 29.54 -10.91 -9.54
N MET A 262 28.85 -11.79 -10.30
CA MET A 262 29.45 -12.95 -10.96
C MET A 262 30.45 -12.53 -12.02
N THR A 263 30.10 -11.49 -12.78
CA THR A 263 30.95 -10.82 -13.77
C THR A 263 30.70 -9.31 -13.70
N PRO A 264 31.47 -8.44 -14.39
CA PRO A 264 31.17 -7.02 -14.44
C PRO A 264 29.76 -6.68 -14.93
N SER A 265 29.17 -7.55 -15.76
CA SER A 265 27.86 -7.35 -16.39
C SER A 265 26.73 -8.23 -15.81
N GLN A 266 27.00 -9.06 -14.77
CA GLN A 266 25.99 -9.97 -14.24
C GLN A 266 26.01 -9.97 -12.71
N ILE A 267 24.85 -9.72 -12.12
CA ILE A 267 24.65 -9.64 -10.67
C ILE A 267 23.56 -10.63 -10.27
N LEU A 268 23.83 -11.44 -9.27
CA LEU A 268 22.88 -12.36 -8.68
C LEU A 268 22.62 -11.97 -7.23
N ASP A 269 21.36 -11.68 -6.93
CA ASP A 269 20.90 -11.27 -5.60
C ASP A 269 20.12 -12.40 -4.94
N PHE A 270 20.48 -12.73 -3.69
CA PHE A 270 19.73 -13.61 -2.82
C PHE A 270 19.13 -12.79 -1.69
N SER A 271 17.83 -12.84 -1.53
CA SER A 271 17.12 -12.20 -0.43
C SER A 271 16.41 -13.20 0.46
N TYR A 272 16.44 -12.94 1.75
CA TYR A 272 15.69 -13.65 2.77
C TYR A 272 15.04 -12.66 3.72
N GLY A 273 13.74 -12.85 4.00
CA GLY A 273 13.02 -12.06 4.97
C GLY A 273 12.21 -12.95 5.92
N TYR A 274 12.25 -12.61 7.21
CA TYR A 274 11.36 -13.15 8.22
C TYR A 274 10.76 -12.01 9.02
N SER A 275 9.44 -11.98 9.09
CA SER A 275 8.71 -10.95 9.83
C SER A 275 7.61 -11.60 10.67
N ARG A 276 7.45 -11.10 11.89
CA ARG A 276 6.34 -11.45 12.77
C ARG A 276 5.65 -10.17 13.21
N GLN A 277 4.36 -10.08 12.93
CA GLN A 277 3.50 -8.99 13.41
C GLN A 277 2.45 -9.58 14.35
N GLY A 278 2.37 -9.07 15.57
CA GLY A 278 1.31 -9.38 16.53
C GLY A 278 0.41 -8.16 16.72
N ASN A 279 -0.90 -8.31 16.55
CA ASN A 279 -1.84 -7.24 16.86
C ASN A 279 -2.31 -7.37 18.32
N ILE A 280 -2.21 -6.28 19.07
CA ILE A 280 -2.64 -6.19 20.47
C ILE A 280 -4.07 -5.66 20.49
N TYR A 281 -4.95 -6.39 21.12
CA TYR A 281 -6.38 -6.13 21.10
C TYR A 281 -6.78 -4.82 21.79
N ALA A 282 -7.61 -4.03 21.10
CA ALA A 282 -8.17 -2.76 21.56
C ALA A 282 -9.72 -2.73 21.53
N GLY A 283 -10.35 -3.88 21.32
CA GLY A 283 -11.78 -4.03 21.06
C GLY A 283 -12.08 -4.53 19.65
N ASP A 284 -13.27 -5.02 19.42
CA ASP A 284 -13.66 -5.57 18.12
C ASP A 284 -14.78 -4.80 17.43
N THR A 285 -15.96 -4.78 18.00
CA THR A 285 -17.11 -4.11 17.42
C THR A 285 -17.77 -3.18 18.42
N GLN A 286 -18.68 -2.36 17.93
CA GLN A 286 -19.53 -1.50 18.75
C GLN A 286 -20.32 -2.24 19.85
N TYR A 287 -20.59 -3.55 19.67
CA TYR A 287 -21.39 -4.31 20.63
C TYR A 287 -20.55 -5.00 21.70
N SER A 288 -19.27 -5.28 21.39
CA SER A 288 -18.38 -5.95 22.33
C SER A 288 -17.85 -5.03 23.42
N ASN A 289 -17.55 -3.79 23.07
CA ASN A 289 -16.90 -2.84 23.97
C ASN A 289 -17.83 -2.20 25.01
N GLY A 290 -19.14 -2.25 24.83
CA GLY A 290 -20.09 -1.63 25.75
C GLY A 290 -20.58 -2.50 26.89
N ASN A 291 -20.54 -3.81 26.71
CA ASN A 291 -21.01 -4.81 27.67
C ASN A 291 -19.85 -5.70 28.13
N ILE A 292 -18.73 -5.08 28.49
CA ILE A 292 -17.61 -5.81 29.09
C ILE A 292 -18.06 -6.27 30.48
N SER A 293 -18.50 -7.53 30.57
CA SER A 293 -18.68 -8.15 31.88
C SER A 293 -17.30 -8.36 32.49
N PRO A 294 -16.99 -7.78 33.66
CA PRO A 294 -15.72 -8.03 34.32
C PRO A 294 -15.45 -9.53 34.44
N GLY A 295 -14.27 -9.97 33.96
CA GLY A 295 -13.91 -11.37 33.91
C GLY A 295 -14.49 -12.18 32.73
N GLY A 296 -15.18 -11.55 31.80
CA GLY A 296 -15.64 -12.16 30.53
C GLY A 296 -14.52 -12.32 29.51
N LEU A 297 -14.81 -13.07 28.44
CA LEU A 297 -13.84 -13.33 27.35
C LEU A 297 -13.26 -12.03 26.78
N VAL A 298 -14.09 -11.07 26.40
CA VAL A 298 -13.65 -9.81 25.78
C VAL A 298 -12.76 -9.00 26.73
N ASP A 299 -13.12 -8.94 28.01
CA ASP A 299 -12.33 -8.28 29.06
C ASP A 299 -10.91 -8.89 29.17
N SER A 300 -10.81 -10.22 29.12
CA SER A 300 -9.54 -10.94 29.20
C SER A 300 -8.63 -10.74 27.99
N LEU A 301 -9.16 -10.27 26.86
CA LEU A 301 -8.41 -10.10 25.60
C LEU A 301 -7.67 -8.76 25.52
N TYR A 302 -8.11 -7.72 26.26
CA TYR A 302 -7.46 -6.41 26.21
C TYR A 302 -5.97 -6.51 26.56
N GLY A 303 -5.12 -5.92 25.69
CA GLY A 303 -3.66 -5.96 25.83
C GLY A 303 -3.01 -7.28 25.43
N SER A 304 -3.79 -8.31 25.05
CA SER A 304 -3.26 -9.58 24.53
C SER A 304 -3.13 -9.56 23.01
N GLU A 305 -2.25 -10.44 22.49
CA GLU A 305 -2.12 -10.63 21.03
C GLU A 305 -3.19 -11.58 20.51
N THR A 306 -4.19 -11.04 19.82
CA THR A 306 -5.30 -11.80 19.24
C THR A 306 -5.10 -12.20 17.79
N ASN A 307 -4.11 -11.60 17.13
CA ASN A 307 -3.72 -11.92 15.75
C ASN A 307 -2.20 -11.90 15.62
N ARG A 308 -1.63 -12.89 14.94
CA ARG A 308 -0.19 -13.03 14.66
C ARG A 308 0.00 -13.42 13.22
N LEU A 309 0.62 -12.52 12.45
CA LEU A 309 1.09 -12.82 11.10
C LEU A 309 2.58 -13.17 11.14
N TYR A 310 2.92 -14.30 10.53
CA TYR A 310 4.30 -14.71 10.27
C TYR A 310 4.51 -14.73 8.76
N ARG A 311 5.44 -13.92 8.29
CA ARG A 311 5.79 -13.83 6.87
C ARG A 311 7.23 -14.27 6.67
N GLN A 312 7.45 -15.17 5.73
CA GLN A 312 8.76 -15.60 5.25
C GLN A 312 8.84 -15.36 3.76
N SER A 313 9.91 -14.74 3.30
CA SER A 313 10.15 -14.47 1.88
C SER A 313 11.55 -14.91 1.48
N TYR A 314 11.66 -15.47 0.29
CA TYR A 314 12.90 -15.89 -0.35
C TYR A 314 12.90 -15.36 -1.77
N GLY A 315 13.98 -14.72 -2.17
CA GLY A 315 14.13 -14.18 -3.51
C GLY A 315 15.46 -14.54 -4.14
N LEU A 316 15.41 -14.75 -5.45
CA LEU A 316 16.57 -14.89 -6.30
C LEU A 316 16.36 -13.98 -7.50
N THR A 317 17.24 -13.01 -7.70
CA THR A 317 17.15 -12.07 -8.81
C THR A 317 18.47 -12.01 -9.55
N HIS A 318 18.44 -12.22 -10.86
CA HIS A 318 19.56 -12.04 -11.75
C HIS A 318 19.35 -10.77 -12.59
N ASN A 319 20.32 -9.87 -12.58
CA ASN A 319 20.39 -8.69 -13.45
C ASN A 319 21.56 -8.88 -14.42
N GLY A 320 21.27 -8.81 -15.71
CA GLY A 320 22.25 -8.96 -16.78
C GLY A 320 22.31 -7.71 -17.65
N PHE A 321 23.52 -7.23 -17.96
CA PHE A 321 23.80 -6.12 -18.85
C PHE A 321 24.55 -6.68 -20.06
N TRP A 322 23.96 -6.55 -21.24
CA TRP A 322 24.39 -7.18 -22.48
C TRP A 322 24.66 -6.14 -23.58
N GLU A 323 25.33 -6.47 -24.62
CA GLU A 323 25.50 -5.58 -25.80
C GLU A 323 24.16 -5.22 -26.47
N TRP A 324 23.14 -6.06 -26.31
CA TRP A 324 21.80 -5.83 -26.87
C TRP A 324 20.82 -5.11 -25.93
N GLY A 325 21.21 -4.84 -24.70
CA GLY A 325 20.35 -4.24 -23.70
C GLY A 325 20.53 -4.83 -22.31
N ASP A 326 19.50 -4.82 -21.50
CA ASP A 326 19.52 -5.41 -20.16
C ASP A 326 18.42 -6.44 -19.96
N SER A 327 18.60 -7.29 -18.94
CA SER A 327 17.61 -8.29 -18.55
C SER A 327 17.53 -8.46 -17.04
N LYS A 328 16.32 -8.76 -16.56
CA LYS A 328 16.05 -9.11 -15.17
C LYS A 328 15.26 -10.41 -15.11
N LEU A 329 15.76 -11.37 -14.35
CA LEU A 329 15.06 -12.61 -14.03
C LEU A 329 14.87 -12.66 -12.52
N ALA A 330 13.66 -12.92 -12.05
CA ALA A 330 13.40 -13.02 -10.63
C ALA A 330 12.52 -14.23 -10.33
N PHE A 331 12.82 -14.88 -9.20
CA PHE A 331 11.98 -15.89 -8.59
C PHE A 331 11.81 -15.58 -7.11
N ASN A 332 10.57 -15.57 -6.64
CA ASN A 332 10.24 -15.26 -5.26
C ASN A 332 9.24 -16.26 -4.70
N TYR A 333 9.45 -16.66 -3.47
CA TYR A 333 8.53 -17.46 -2.69
C TYR A 333 8.19 -16.74 -1.40
N GLU A 334 6.90 -16.56 -1.13
CA GLU A 334 6.39 -15.98 0.10
C GLU A 334 5.44 -16.94 0.79
N LYS A 335 5.63 -17.12 2.09
CA LYS A 335 4.72 -17.87 2.95
C LYS A 335 4.24 -16.99 4.08
N THR A 336 2.92 -16.90 4.24
CA THR A 336 2.27 -16.18 5.34
C THR A 336 1.40 -17.16 6.14
N ASN A 337 1.61 -17.19 7.45
CA ASN A 337 0.72 -17.83 8.39
C ASN A 337 0.03 -16.75 9.22
N ASN A 338 -1.29 -16.68 9.12
CA ASN A 338 -2.12 -15.75 9.89
C ASN A 338 -2.86 -16.52 10.98
N THR A 339 -2.37 -16.48 12.20
CA THR A 339 -2.97 -17.13 13.37
C THR A 339 -3.79 -16.09 14.14
N ARG A 340 -5.11 -16.31 14.22
CA ARG A 340 -6.05 -15.39 14.85
C ARG A 340 -7.11 -16.12 15.65
N LEU A 341 -7.74 -15.42 16.58
CA LEU A 341 -8.92 -15.92 17.26
C LEU A 341 -10.02 -16.20 16.24
N LYS A 342 -10.72 -17.31 16.44
CA LYS A 342 -11.88 -17.66 15.62
C LYS A 342 -12.97 -16.62 15.82
N GLU A 343 -13.50 -16.14 14.73
CA GLU A 343 -14.67 -15.29 14.68
C GLU A 343 -15.90 -16.12 14.43
N GLY A 344 -17.01 -15.75 15.04
CA GLY A 344 -18.26 -16.47 14.83
C GLY A 344 -18.72 -16.35 13.39
N SER A 345 -18.86 -17.48 12.71
CA SER A 345 -19.56 -17.54 11.42
C SER A 345 -21.06 -17.31 11.57
N THR A 346 -21.57 -17.40 12.78
CA THR A 346 -22.97 -17.23 13.17
C THR A 346 -23.18 -16.05 14.10
N GLY A 347 -22.14 -15.24 14.33
CA GLY A 347 -22.23 -14.06 15.17
C GLY A 347 -23.30 -13.07 14.68
N ARG A 348 -23.90 -12.36 15.61
CA ARG A 348 -24.82 -11.26 15.28
C ARG A 348 -24.13 -10.15 14.52
N VAL A 349 -22.81 -10.05 14.69
CA VAL A 349 -21.94 -9.06 14.08
C VAL A 349 -20.73 -9.76 13.52
N GLU A 350 -20.40 -9.50 12.29
CA GLU A 350 -19.23 -10.01 11.60
C GLU A 350 -17.94 -9.51 12.28
N GLY A 351 -16.94 -10.36 12.39
CA GLY A 351 -15.67 -10.03 13.04
C GLY A 351 -15.70 -10.07 14.57
N MET A 352 -16.82 -10.41 15.18
CA MET A 352 -16.92 -10.52 16.62
C MET A 352 -16.22 -11.77 17.16
N ILE A 353 -15.31 -11.56 18.10
CA ILE A 353 -14.66 -12.68 18.83
C ILE A 353 -15.68 -13.28 19.81
N ASN A 354 -15.93 -14.57 19.66
CA ASN A 354 -16.84 -15.31 20.54
C ASN A 354 -16.23 -16.62 21.07
N SER A 355 -14.94 -16.83 20.86
CA SER A 355 -14.16 -17.98 21.27
C SER A 355 -12.75 -17.57 21.62
N ASP A 356 -12.11 -18.29 22.54
CA ASP A 356 -10.68 -18.20 22.85
C ASP A 356 -9.83 -19.16 21.98
N GLU A 357 -10.46 -19.87 21.04
CA GLU A 357 -9.78 -20.75 20.13
C GLU A 357 -9.11 -19.98 18.99
N TYR A 358 -7.89 -20.41 18.63
CA TYR A 358 -7.15 -19.89 17.49
C TYR A 358 -7.33 -20.78 16.26
N SER A 359 -7.29 -20.15 15.10
CA SER A 359 -7.11 -20.82 13.82
C SER A 359 -5.99 -20.17 13.02
N THR A 360 -5.42 -20.91 12.09
CA THR A 360 -4.33 -20.42 11.23
C THR A 360 -4.72 -20.58 9.77
N SER A 361 -4.84 -19.46 9.06
CA SER A 361 -4.83 -19.46 7.61
C SER A 361 -3.38 -19.45 7.09
N ARG A 362 -3.13 -20.20 6.02
CA ARG A 362 -1.83 -20.35 5.37
C ARG A 362 -1.94 -19.89 3.94
N LEU A 363 -1.10 -18.93 3.58
CA LEU A 363 -0.97 -18.43 2.21
C LEU A 363 0.45 -18.70 1.73
N GLU A 364 0.56 -19.31 0.56
CA GLU A 364 1.82 -19.48 -0.17
C GLU A 364 1.71 -18.79 -1.52
N ASN A 365 2.69 -17.97 -1.84
CA ASN A 365 2.77 -17.26 -3.11
C ASN A 365 4.10 -17.56 -3.80
N TYR A 366 4.03 -17.99 -5.05
CA TYR A 366 5.16 -18.23 -5.93
C TYR A 366 5.08 -17.21 -7.06
N HIS A 367 6.13 -16.42 -7.22
CA HIS A 367 6.21 -15.41 -8.27
C HIS A 367 7.49 -15.59 -9.08
N ALA A 368 7.38 -15.63 -10.39
CA ALA A 368 8.50 -15.63 -11.31
C ALA A 368 8.29 -14.53 -12.36
N SER A 369 9.34 -13.80 -12.68
CA SER A 369 9.30 -12.76 -13.71
C SER A 369 10.57 -12.77 -14.55
N ALA A 370 10.42 -12.40 -15.81
CA ALA A 370 11.49 -12.17 -16.76
C ALA A 370 11.19 -10.90 -17.54
N GLU A 371 12.17 -10.02 -17.64
CA GLU A 371 12.08 -8.77 -18.40
C GLU A 371 13.36 -8.56 -19.20
N ALA A 372 13.23 -8.06 -20.42
CA ALA A 372 14.32 -7.66 -21.28
C ALA A 372 14.03 -6.28 -21.87
N ASN A 373 14.99 -5.37 -21.79
CA ASN A 373 14.95 -4.04 -22.34
C ASN A 373 15.96 -3.93 -23.48
N ILE A 374 15.48 -3.61 -24.68
CA ILE A 374 16.23 -3.67 -25.93
C ILE A 374 16.20 -2.29 -26.58
N PRO A 375 17.29 -1.50 -26.47
CA PRO A 375 17.45 -0.26 -27.22
C PRO A 375 17.51 -0.51 -28.71
N LEU A 376 16.80 0.25 -29.50
CA LEU A 376 16.76 0.15 -30.98
C LEU A 376 16.87 1.54 -31.61
N ASP A 377 18.03 1.87 -32.16
CA ASP A 377 18.36 3.23 -32.63
C ASP A 377 18.42 3.34 -34.16
N ARG A 378 17.77 2.43 -34.88
CA ARG A 378 17.96 2.37 -36.32
C ARG A 378 17.39 3.56 -37.09
N TRP A 379 16.25 4.09 -36.70
CA TRP A 379 15.50 5.14 -37.42
C TRP A 379 14.83 6.15 -36.48
N ILE A 380 14.43 5.70 -35.31
CA ILE A 380 13.85 6.46 -34.23
C ILE A 380 14.46 5.88 -32.96
N GLU A 381 14.84 6.71 -32.02
CA GLU A 381 15.28 6.29 -30.72
C GLU A 381 14.11 5.63 -30.00
N GLN A 382 14.29 4.38 -29.60
CA GLN A 382 13.25 3.63 -28.87
C GLN A 382 13.87 2.54 -28.00
N THR A 383 13.17 2.19 -26.94
CA THR A 383 13.52 1.04 -26.09
C THR A 383 12.31 0.13 -25.95
N VAL A 384 12.45 -1.07 -26.51
CA VAL A 384 11.43 -2.12 -26.40
C VAL A 384 11.62 -2.89 -25.12
N THR A 385 10.56 -3.02 -24.32
CA THR A 385 10.50 -3.88 -23.15
C THR A 385 9.61 -5.08 -23.45
N LEU A 386 10.14 -6.27 -23.22
CA LEU A 386 9.42 -7.54 -23.27
C LEU A 386 9.45 -8.17 -21.89
N GLY A 387 8.28 -8.57 -21.40
CA GLY A 387 8.20 -9.20 -20.08
C GLY A 387 7.26 -10.39 -20.04
N ALA A 388 7.56 -11.28 -19.12
CA ALA A 388 6.73 -12.43 -18.77
C ALA A 388 6.65 -12.56 -17.25
N GLU A 389 5.48 -12.92 -16.73
CA GLU A 389 5.26 -13.16 -15.32
C GLU A 389 4.44 -14.42 -15.11
N TRP A 390 4.70 -15.10 -14.01
CA TRP A 390 3.92 -16.21 -13.52
C TRP A 390 3.75 -16.06 -12.02
N ASN A 391 2.49 -16.15 -11.57
CA ASN A 391 2.13 -16.07 -10.16
C ASN A 391 1.21 -17.24 -9.80
N HIS A 392 1.49 -17.91 -8.68
CA HIS A 392 0.66 -18.98 -8.17
C HIS A 392 0.44 -18.80 -6.68
N GLU A 393 -0.82 -18.59 -6.29
CA GLU A 393 -1.25 -18.42 -4.90
C GLU A 393 -1.98 -19.67 -4.42
N LYS A 394 -1.69 -20.10 -3.19
CA LYS A 394 -2.39 -21.17 -2.47
C LYS A 394 -2.83 -20.68 -1.12
N LEU A 395 -4.10 -20.82 -0.83
CA LEU A 395 -4.70 -20.50 0.46
C LEU A 395 -5.29 -21.74 1.11
N ASP A 396 -5.06 -21.90 2.41
CA ASP A 396 -5.69 -22.92 3.26
C ASP A 396 -6.23 -22.23 4.52
N ASP A 397 -7.55 -22.05 4.61
CA ASP A 397 -8.23 -21.41 5.74
C ASP A 397 -9.50 -22.20 6.13
N SER A 398 -9.34 -23.15 7.01
CA SER A 398 -10.44 -24.00 7.47
C SER A 398 -11.50 -23.22 8.26
N ALA A 399 -11.13 -22.14 8.93
CA ALA A 399 -12.08 -21.34 9.70
C ALA A 399 -13.05 -20.54 8.83
N SER A 400 -12.63 -20.11 7.64
CA SER A 400 -13.46 -19.31 6.75
C SER A 400 -14.04 -20.09 5.57
N MET A 401 -13.34 -21.14 5.09
CA MET A 401 -13.74 -21.88 3.89
C MET A 401 -14.47 -23.19 4.20
N SER A 402 -14.17 -23.83 5.32
CA SER A 402 -14.89 -25.02 5.76
C SER A 402 -15.66 -24.80 7.08
N ALA A 403 -15.97 -23.54 7.38
CA ALA A 403 -16.72 -23.20 8.58
C ALA A 403 -18.08 -23.89 8.60
N THR A 404 -18.45 -24.45 9.75
CA THR A 404 -19.83 -24.83 10.02
C THR A 404 -20.52 -23.74 10.75
N ASN A 405 -21.73 -23.53 10.37
CA ASN A 405 -22.73 -23.13 11.33
C ASN A 405 -23.06 -24.30 12.22
N ALA A 406 -23.51 -23.99 13.46
CA ALA A 406 -23.96 -24.97 14.42
C ALA A 406 -24.42 -26.30 13.78
N SER A 407 -23.87 -27.40 14.23
CA SER A 407 -24.00 -28.76 13.75
C SER A 407 -25.22 -29.02 12.83
N GLY A 408 -24.94 -29.33 11.55
CA GLY A 408 -25.92 -29.92 10.67
C GLY A 408 -26.72 -28.98 9.75
N VAL A 409 -26.38 -27.69 9.66
CA VAL A 409 -27.07 -26.79 8.72
C VAL A 409 -26.64 -27.12 7.28
N ILE A 410 -27.62 -27.42 6.42
CA ILE A 410 -27.45 -27.63 5.00
C ILE A 410 -27.63 -26.27 4.30
N ILE A 411 -26.66 -25.88 3.47
CA ILE A 411 -26.62 -24.59 2.79
C ILE A 411 -26.57 -24.84 1.28
N GLY A 412 -27.74 -24.78 0.63
CA GLY A 412 -27.86 -25.09 -0.79
C GLY A 412 -27.38 -26.50 -1.12
N ASP A 413 -26.63 -26.64 -2.21
CA ASP A 413 -25.98 -27.88 -2.61
C ASP A 413 -24.68 -28.16 -1.83
N MET A 414 -24.26 -27.24 -0.95
CA MET A 414 -23.08 -27.37 -0.14
C MET A 414 -23.28 -28.47 0.91
N SER A 415 -22.37 -29.42 1.00
CA SER A 415 -22.44 -30.43 2.05
C SER A 415 -22.56 -29.80 3.43
N GLY A 416 -23.54 -30.23 4.22
CA GLY A 416 -23.71 -29.81 5.61
C GLY A 416 -22.55 -30.24 6.51
N ASN A 417 -21.75 -31.24 6.07
CA ASN A 417 -20.56 -31.70 6.78
C ASN A 417 -19.33 -30.89 6.34
N PRO A 418 -18.67 -30.13 7.24
CA PRO A 418 -17.47 -29.35 6.92
C PRO A 418 -16.32 -30.17 6.36
N ALA A 419 -16.24 -31.46 6.76
CA ALA A 419 -15.19 -32.35 6.30
C ALA A 419 -15.26 -32.61 4.78
N ASP A 420 -16.44 -32.44 4.19
CA ASP A 420 -16.66 -32.62 2.74
C ASP A 420 -16.36 -31.38 1.91
N ARG A 421 -16.07 -30.23 2.58
CA ARG A 421 -15.76 -28.98 1.93
C ARG A 421 -14.27 -28.67 1.98
N SER A 422 -13.71 -28.17 0.87
CA SER A 422 -12.30 -27.79 0.81
C SER A 422 -12.03 -26.53 1.63
N SER A 423 -11.05 -26.59 2.53
CA SER A 423 -10.46 -25.39 3.16
C SER A 423 -9.43 -24.69 2.26
N LYS A 424 -9.16 -25.27 1.09
CA LYS A 424 -8.07 -24.84 0.19
C LYS A 424 -8.63 -24.27 -1.08
N ASN A 425 -8.01 -23.20 -1.53
CA ASN A 425 -8.20 -22.63 -2.85
C ASN A 425 -6.86 -22.18 -3.44
N SER A 426 -6.74 -22.17 -4.75
CA SER A 426 -5.53 -21.72 -5.44
C SER A 426 -5.84 -21.10 -6.78
N ALA A 427 -5.06 -20.12 -7.19
CA ALA A 427 -5.16 -19.51 -8.50
C ALA A 427 -3.78 -19.34 -9.14
N THR A 428 -3.73 -19.45 -10.44
CA THR A 428 -2.52 -19.24 -11.25
C THR A 428 -2.78 -18.12 -12.26
N THR A 429 -1.87 -17.15 -12.33
CA THR A 429 -1.87 -16.13 -13.37
C THR A 429 -0.56 -16.22 -14.15
N ALA A 430 -0.64 -16.28 -15.47
CA ALA A 430 0.50 -16.14 -16.37
C ALA A 430 0.29 -14.91 -17.24
N ALA A 431 1.32 -14.10 -17.42
CA ALA A 431 1.22 -12.87 -18.18
C ALA A 431 2.39 -12.68 -19.14
N LEU A 432 2.10 -12.04 -20.25
CA LEU A 432 3.08 -11.50 -21.18
C LEU A 432 2.81 -10.01 -21.37
N TYR A 433 3.84 -9.20 -21.41
CA TYR A 433 3.67 -7.77 -21.66
C TYR A 433 4.74 -7.25 -22.61
N PHE A 434 4.35 -6.22 -23.30
CA PHE A 434 5.15 -5.45 -24.24
C PHE A 434 4.96 -3.98 -23.97
N GLU A 435 6.04 -3.23 -23.95
CA GLU A 435 6.03 -1.77 -23.91
C GLU A 435 7.11 -1.25 -24.87
N ASP A 436 6.89 -0.07 -25.43
CA ASP A 436 7.87 0.58 -26.27
C ASP A 436 7.97 2.06 -25.88
N ASN A 437 9.17 2.50 -25.48
CA ASN A 437 9.44 3.91 -25.24
C ASN A 437 10.01 4.53 -26.50
N ILE A 438 9.15 5.15 -27.29
CA ILE A 438 9.49 5.74 -28.58
C ILE A 438 9.74 7.23 -28.41
N GLN A 439 10.90 7.72 -28.83
CA GLN A 439 11.24 9.14 -28.91
C GLN A 439 11.33 9.58 -30.36
N PRO A 440 10.20 9.98 -31.00
CA PRO A 440 10.21 10.33 -32.43
C PRO A 440 10.97 11.61 -32.74
N TRP A 441 11.08 12.52 -31.78
CA TRP A 441 11.91 13.73 -31.79
C TRP A 441 12.18 14.16 -30.35
N GLU A 442 13.17 15.00 -30.17
CA GLU A 442 13.61 15.48 -28.87
C GLU A 442 12.45 16.00 -28.01
N GLY A 443 12.39 15.56 -26.75
CA GLY A 443 11.37 15.97 -25.79
C GLY A 443 9.98 15.35 -25.97
N THR A 444 9.79 14.43 -26.95
CA THR A 444 8.53 13.75 -27.18
C THR A 444 8.66 12.25 -26.92
N PHE A 445 7.80 11.70 -26.06
CA PHE A 445 7.75 10.28 -25.75
C PHE A 445 6.35 9.72 -26.01
N LEU A 446 6.31 8.62 -26.75
CA LEU A 446 5.13 7.82 -27.01
C LEU A 446 5.36 6.44 -26.42
N ILE A 447 4.49 6.01 -25.49
CA ILE A 447 4.67 4.74 -24.79
C ILE A 447 3.40 3.88 -24.96
N PRO A 448 3.27 3.18 -26.09
CA PRO A 448 2.28 2.11 -26.22
C PRO A 448 2.68 0.92 -25.36
N GLY A 449 1.70 0.31 -24.72
CA GLY A 449 1.86 -0.91 -23.94
C GLY A 449 0.69 -1.87 -24.14
N LEU A 450 0.97 -3.14 -24.02
CA LEU A 450 -0.04 -4.21 -24.05
C LEU A 450 0.37 -5.30 -23.08
N ARG A 451 -0.51 -5.64 -22.17
CA ARG A 451 -0.35 -6.78 -21.30
C ARG A 451 -1.51 -7.77 -21.51
N PHE A 452 -1.16 -9.04 -21.62
CA PHE A 452 -2.11 -10.14 -21.65
C PHE A 452 -1.90 -11.01 -20.41
N ASP A 453 -2.94 -11.22 -19.63
CA ASP A 453 -2.96 -12.11 -18.48
C ASP A 453 -3.90 -13.27 -18.74
N HIS A 454 -3.49 -14.49 -18.39
CA HIS A 454 -4.32 -15.67 -18.35
C HIS A 454 -4.43 -16.16 -16.92
N HIS A 455 -5.64 -16.14 -16.38
CA HIS A 455 -5.95 -16.55 -15.02
C HIS A 455 -6.69 -17.89 -15.02
N SER A 456 -6.37 -18.78 -14.09
CA SER A 456 -6.95 -20.11 -14.03
C SER A 456 -8.47 -20.16 -13.88
N GLU A 457 -9.09 -19.09 -13.35
CA GLU A 457 -10.53 -19.07 -13.07
C GLU A 457 -11.32 -18.32 -14.15
N PHE A 458 -10.96 -17.07 -14.47
CA PHE A 458 -11.73 -16.27 -15.43
C PHE A 458 -11.15 -16.21 -16.84
N GLY A 459 -10.02 -16.90 -17.10
CA GLY A 459 -9.41 -16.96 -18.44
C GLY A 459 -8.58 -15.73 -18.79
N GLY A 460 -8.69 -15.27 -20.04
CA GLY A 460 -7.84 -14.23 -20.62
C GLY A 460 -8.31 -12.80 -20.35
N ASN A 461 -7.36 -11.90 -20.07
CA ASN A 461 -7.58 -10.46 -19.95
C ASN A 461 -6.52 -9.68 -20.71
N PHE A 462 -6.95 -8.66 -21.50
CA PHE A 462 -6.05 -7.73 -22.18
C PHE A 462 -6.07 -6.37 -21.50
N SER A 463 -4.89 -5.81 -21.26
CA SER A 463 -4.69 -4.50 -20.64
C SER A 463 -3.84 -3.61 -21.55
N PRO A 464 -4.43 -2.96 -22.57
CA PRO A 464 -3.74 -1.98 -23.38
C PRO A 464 -3.52 -0.69 -22.59
N SER A 465 -2.40 -0.03 -22.88
CA SER A 465 -2.05 1.28 -22.34
C SER A 465 -1.40 2.15 -23.41
N PHE A 466 -1.56 3.45 -23.27
CA PHE A 466 -0.85 4.44 -24.07
C PHE A 466 -0.55 5.65 -23.21
N ASN A 467 0.72 6.01 -23.11
CA ASN A 467 1.18 7.20 -22.44
C ASN A 467 1.91 8.10 -23.43
N PHE A 468 1.79 9.39 -23.19
CA PHE A 468 2.37 10.44 -24.02
C PHE A 468 2.98 11.50 -23.12
N SER A 469 4.18 11.98 -23.45
CA SER A 469 4.73 13.19 -22.87
C SER A 469 5.39 14.06 -23.93
N GLN A 470 5.29 15.36 -23.75
CA GLN A 470 5.85 16.39 -24.64
C GLN A 470 6.47 17.49 -23.81
N ASP A 471 7.75 17.73 -24.03
CA ASP A 471 8.40 18.95 -23.60
C ASP A 471 7.91 20.12 -24.50
N LEU A 472 7.38 21.15 -23.85
CA LEU A 472 6.87 22.35 -24.54
C LEU A 472 7.89 23.49 -24.54
N GLY A 473 9.08 23.27 -23.98
CA GLY A 473 10.09 24.30 -23.75
C GLY A 473 9.86 25.13 -22.47
N GLU A 474 10.84 25.91 -22.10
CA GLU A 474 10.82 26.80 -20.93
C GLU A 474 10.41 26.10 -19.61
N GLY A 475 10.74 24.82 -19.48
CA GLY A 475 10.43 24.01 -18.30
C GLY A 475 9.01 23.43 -18.26
N PHE A 476 8.17 23.67 -19.27
CA PHE A 476 6.83 23.10 -19.35
C PHE A 476 6.82 21.73 -20.01
N LYS A 477 6.09 20.78 -19.41
CA LYS A 477 5.86 19.43 -19.94
C LYS A 477 4.39 19.07 -19.88
N LEU A 478 3.84 18.62 -21.03
CA LEU A 478 2.48 18.10 -21.14
C LEU A 478 2.53 16.57 -21.09
N LYS A 479 1.60 15.96 -20.39
CA LYS A 479 1.50 14.52 -20.26
C LYS A 479 0.05 14.06 -20.36
N ALA A 480 -0.16 12.92 -21.01
CA ALA A 480 -1.47 12.28 -21.12
C ALA A 480 -1.32 10.76 -21.07
N GLY A 481 -2.33 10.08 -20.57
CA GLY A 481 -2.32 8.63 -20.51
C GLY A 481 -3.72 8.04 -20.49
N ILE A 482 -3.83 6.85 -21.05
CA ILE A 482 -5.03 6.01 -20.96
C ILE A 482 -4.58 4.55 -20.81
N ALA A 483 -5.18 3.82 -19.87
CA ALA A 483 -4.92 2.41 -19.71
C ALA A 483 -6.16 1.65 -19.22
N ARG A 484 -6.28 0.42 -19.67
CA ARG A 484 -7.21 -0.54 -19.08
C ARG A 484 -6.43 -1.38 -18.08
N VAL A 485 -6.91 -1.41 -16.85
CA VAL A 485 -6.36 -2.18 -15.74
C VAL A 485 -7.41 -3.13 -15.20
N PHE A 486 -7.00 -4.19 -14.50
CA PHE A 486 -7.92 -5.16 -13.95
C PHE A 486 -7.54 -5.58 -12.52
N LYS A 487 -8.49 -6.22 -11.85
CA LYS A 487 -8.27 -6.92 -10.59
C LYS A 487 -8.94 -8.29 -10.64
N ALA A 488 -8.19 -9.34 -10.37
CA ALA A 488 -8.69 -10.71 -10.25
C ALA A 488 -9.60 -10.86 -9.01
N PRO A 489 -10.60 -11.75 -9.03
CA PRO A 489 -11.25 -12.22 -7.83
C PRO A 489 -10.20 -12.77 -6.85
N ASN A 490 -10.38 -12.54 -5.55
CA ASN A 490 -9.48 -13.14 -4.58
C ASN A 490 -9.91 -14.56 -4.21
N LEU A 491 -9.00 -15.31 -3.58
CA LEU A 491 -9.20 -16.73 -3.27
C LEU A 491 -10.37 -17.00 -2.32
N TYR A 492 -10.83 -16.02 -1.56
CA TYR A 492 -12.06 -16.18 -0.75
C TYR A 492 -13.32 -15.98 -1.57
N GLN A 493 -13.34 -14.97 -2.45
CA GLN A 493 -14.50 -14.68 -3.30
C GLN A 493 -14.77 -15.81 -4.30
N SER A 494 -13.72 -16.43 -4.84
CA SER A 494 -13.82 -17.50 -5.83
C SER A 494 -13.90 -18.91 -5.24
N SER A 495 -13.90 -19.08 -3.92
CA SER A 495 -13.92 -20.39 -3.27
C SER A 495 -15.33 -20.92 -3.07
N GLU A 496 -15.60 -22.15 -3.54
CA GLU A 496 -16.84 -22.86 -3.25
C GLU A 496 -17.04 -23.13 -1.75
N GLY A 497 -15.95 -23.26 -0.99
CA GLY A 497 -15.99 -23.51 0.44
C GLY A 497 -16.25 -22.30 1.31
N TYR A 498 -16.11 -21.09 0.77
CA TYR A 498 -16.26 -19.86 1.55
C TYR A 498 -17.69 -19.66 2.05
N LEU A 499 -17.81 -19.38 3.34
CA LEU A 499 -19.09 -19.14 3.99
C LEU A 499 -18.96 -18.00 5.01
N LEU A 500 -19.81 -17.01 4.87
CA LEU A 500 -19.95 -15.91 5.81
C LEU A 500 -21.40 -15.75 6.22
N GLY A 501 -21.69 -15.76 7.53
CA GLY A 501 -23.04 -15.60 8.08
C GLY A 501 -23.27 -14.19 8.65
N THR A 502 -24.48 -13.66 8.49
CA THR A 502 -24.89 -12.42 9.13
C THR A 502 -26.34 -12.47 9.60
N ARG A 503 -26.66 -11.72 10.61
CA ARG A 503 -28.03 -11.44 11.04
C ARG A 503 -28.47 -9.99 10.82
N GLY A 504 -27.60 -9.18 10.22
CA GLY A 504 -27.82 -7.74 10.13
C GLY A 504 -27.39 -7.14 8.81
N ASN A 505 -26.36 -6.34 8.87
CA ASN A 505 -25.96 -5.42 7.82
C ASN A 505 -25.58 -6.04 6.47
N GLY A 506 -25.25 -7.31 6.41
CA GLY A 506 -24.94 -8.02 5.15
C GLY A 506 -26.16 -8.66 4.48
N CYS A 507 -27.34 -8.62 5.09
CA CYS A 507 -28.55 -9.21 4.52
C CYS A 507 -29.46 -8.10 3.99
N PRO A 508 -29.78 -8.04 2.68
CA PRO A 508 -30.68 -7.04 2.11
C PRO A 508 -32.05 -7.04 2.80
N SER A 509 -32.64 -5.86 3.02
CA SER A 509 -33.89 -5.73 3.76
C SER A 509 -35.06 -6.51 3.14
N GLY A 510 -35.13 -6.54 1.79
CA GLY A 510 -36.14 -7.31 1.07
C GLY A 510 -35.95 -8.83 1.10
N ILE A 511 -34.76 -9.29 1.52
CA ILE A 511 -34.42 -10.72 1.61
C ILE A 511 -34.29 -11.17 3.06
N ASN A 512 -34.09 -10.22 3.99
CA ASN A 512 -33.91 -10.52 5.40
C ASN A 512 -35.26 -10.96 6.02
N ASN A 513 -35.38 -12.23 6.28
CA ASN A 513 -36.55 -12.82 6.94
C ASN A 513 -36.49 -12.75 8.48
N GLY A 514 -35.58 -11.95 9.03
CA GLY A 514 -35.36 -11.80 10.48
C GLY A 514 -34.37 -12.83 11.07
N VAL A 515 -33.99 -13.85 10.32
CA VAL A 515 -33.03 -14.90 10.74
C VAL A 515 -31.62 -14.57 10.27
N GLY A 516 -31.49 -13.95 9.09
CA GLY A 516 -30.19 -13.52 8.49
C GLY A 516 -29.92 -14.15 7.15
N CYS A 517 -28.69 -13.98 6.67
CA CYS A 517 -28.21 -14.49 5.39
C CYS A 517 -26.87 -15.19 5.52
N TYR A 518 -26.60 -16.03 4.53
CA TYR A 518 -25.27 -16.57 4.21
C TYR A 518 -24.77 -15.96 2.91
N LEU A 519 -23.47 -15.64 2.86
CA LEU A 519 -22.76 -15.24 1.64
C LEU A 519 -21.77 -16.34 1.27
N LEU A 520 -21.92 -16.88 0.07
CA LEU A 520 -21.06 -17.90 -0.50
C LEU A 520 -20.03 -17.32 -1.47
N GLY A 521 -18.93 -18.05 -1.65
CA GLY A 521 -18.02 -17.81 -2.77
C GLY A 521 -18.67 -18.12 -4.12
N ASN A 522 -18.07 -17.63 -5.20
CA ASN A 522 -18.56 -17.82 -6.56
C ASN A 522 -17.40 -18.09 -7.52
N THR A 523 -17.34 -19.27 -8.08
CA THR A 523 -16.30 -19.68 -9.06
C THR A 523 -16.47 -19.07 -10.45
N ASN A 524 -17.61 -18.43 -10.72
CA ASN A 524 -17.94 -17.83 -12.03
C ASN A 524 -17.74 -16.32 -12.04
N LEU A 525 -16.85 -15.78 -11.19
CA LEU A 525 -16.57 -14.36 -11.16
C LEU A 525 -15.64 -13.94 -12.29
N ASP A 526 -16.00 -12.87 -12.98
CA ASP A 526 -15.13 -12.17 -13.91
C ASP A 526 -14.17 -11.21 -13.18
N ALA A 527 -13.10 -10.82 -13.87
CA ALA A 527 -12.22 -9.77 -13.38
C ALA A 527 -12.94 -8.41 -13.29
N GLU A 528 -12.63 -7.66 -12.23
CA GLU A 528 -12.98 -6.24 -12.16
C GLU A 528 -12.08 -5.45 -13.13
N VAL A 529 -12.63 -4.42 -13.79
CA VAL A 529 -11.93 -3.65 -14.83
C VAL A 529 -12.09 -2.16 -14.61
N SER A 530 -11.00 -1.40 -14.75
CA SER A 530 -11.04 0.07 -14.77
C SER A 530 -10.37 0.60 -16.04
N VAL A 531 -10.93 1.65 -16.63
CA VAL A 531 -10.27 2.45 -17.65
C VAL A 531 -9.83 3.75 -17.01
N ASN A 532 -8.51 3.88 -16.83
CA ASN A 532 -7.87 5.01 -16.21
C ASN A 532 -7.37 6.00 -17.25
N LYS A 533 -7.68 7.29 -17.06
CA LYS A 533 -7.32 8.39 -17.95
C LYS A 533 -6.67 9.50 -17.15
N GLU A 534 -5.65 10.13 -17.72
CA GLU A 534 -4.96 11.26 -17.11
C GLU A 534 -4.59 12.29 -18.15
N LEU A 535 -4.58 13.57 -17.71
CA LEU A 535 -4.01 14.69 -18.43
C LEU A 535 -3.32 15.61 -17.42
N GLY A 536 -2.04 15.86 -17.60
CA GLY A 536 -1.21 16.66 -16.68
C GLY A 536 -0.37 17.71 -17.39
N LEU A 537 -0.18 18.83 -16.74
CA LEU A 537 0.77 19.85 -17.11
C LEU A 537 1.72 20.08 -15.93
N GLU A 538 3.01 20.08 -16.23
CA GLU A 538 4.07 20.36 -15.26
C GLU A 538 4.94 21.50 -15.72
N PHE A 539 5.52 22.18 -14.76
CA PHE A 539 6.56 23.17 -14.92
C PHE A 539 7.70 22.84 -13.97
N ALA A 540 8.93 22.88 -14.45
CA ALA A 540 10.14 22.75 -13.63
C ALA A 540 11.26 23.59 -14.22
N ALA A 541 11.73 24.59 -13.47
CA ALA A 541 12.88 25.42 -13.81
C ALA A 541 13.46 26.08 -12.55
N ASP A 542 14.78 26.21 -12.48
CA ASP A 542 15.51 26.93 -11.44
C ASP A 542 15.14 26.50 -10.00
N GLY A 543 14.86 25.22 -9.79
CA GLY A 543 14.43 24.67 -8.50
C GLY A 543 12.93 24.85 -8.19
N TYR A 544 12.20 25.66 -8.98
CA TYR A 544 10.74 25.75 -8.92
C TYR A 544 10.12 24.55 -9.65
N ALA A 545 9.10 23.96 -9.04
CA ALA A 545 8.31 22.95 -9.72
C ALA A 545 6.82 23.13 -9.39
N ALA A 546 5.97 22.97 -10.39
CA ALA A 546 4.53 22.97 -10.23
C ALA A 546 3.90 21.95 -11.16
N GLY A 547 2.83 21.29 -10.74
CA GLY A 547 2.12 20.35 -11.57
C GLY A 547 0.64 20.31 -11.23
N VAL A 548 -0.18 20.06 -12.23
CA VAL A 548 -1.60 19.74 -12.08
C VAL A 548 -1.96 18.58 -12.99
N THR A 549 -2.67 17.60 -12.45
CA THR A 549 -3.14 16.41 -13.18
C THR A 549 -4.63 16.21 -12.94
N TRP A 550 -5.40 16.18 -14.00
CA TRP A 550 -6.75 15.65 -13.99
C TRP A 550 -6.70 14.15 -14.19
N PHE A 551 -7.52 13.40 -13.43
CA PHE A 551 -7.65 11.96 -13.58
C PHE A 551 -9.12 11.52 -13.56
N ARG A 552 -9.39 10.40 -14.26
CA ARG A 552 -10.70 9.76 -14.27
C ARG A 552 -10.56 8.25 -14.44
N ASN A 553 -11.20 7.49 -13.55
CA ASN A 553 -11.26 6.04 -13.54
C ASN A 553 -12.71 5.58 -13.70
N ASP A 554 -13.02 4.94 -14.83
CA ASP A 554 -14.32 4.32 -15.09
C ASP A 554 -14.25 2.82 -14.76
N TYR A 555 -14.88 2.42 -13.67
CA TYR A 555 -14.79 1.09 -13.08
C TYR A 555 -16.03 0.24 -13.42
N LYS A 556 -15.82 -1.04 -13.78
CA LYS A 556 -16.87 -1.99 -14.18
C LYS A 556 -16.59 -3.36 -13.52
N ASN A 557 -17.65 -4.16 -13.43
CA ASN A 557 -17.62 -5.52 -12.88
C ASN A 557 -17.09 -5.57 -11.46
N LYS A 558 -17.30 -4.52 -10.65
CA LYS A 558 -16.89 -4.56 -9.23
C LYS A 558 -17.53 -5.79 -8.56
N ILE A 559 -16.74 -6.58 -7.88
CA ILE A 559 -17.22 -7.73 -7.13
C ILE A 559 -17.79 -7.24 -5.81
N VAL A 560 -19.05 -7.54 -5.59
CA VAL A 560 -19.84 -7.13 -4.42
C VAL A 560 -20.57 -8.33 -3.83
N SER A 561 -21.01 -8.22 -2.58
CA SER A 561 -21.96 -9.19 -2.04
C SER A 561 -23.25 -9.14 -2.84
N GLY A 562 -23.70 -10.29 -3.33
CA GLY A 562 -24.90 -10.39 -4.17
C GLY A 562 -26.16 -9.96 -3.44
N THR A 563 -27.12 -9.51 -4.23
CA THR A 563 -28.46 -9.08 -3.77
C THR A 563 -29.57 -10.02 -4.21
N GLU A 564 -29.24 -11.05 -4.99
CA GLU A 564 -30.18 -12.05 -5.44
C GLU A 564 -30.20 -13.26 -4.51
N LEU A 565 -31.42 -13.71 -4.17
CA LEU A 565 -31.64 -14.92 -3.38
C LEU A 565 -31.37 -16.14 -4.26
N ILE A 566 -30.33 -16.93 -3.91
CA ILE A 566 -30.01 -18.15 -4.63
C ILE A 566 -30.57 -19.42 -3.94
N GLY A 567 -31.06 -19.29 -2.71
CA GLY A 567 -31.65 -20.39 -1.95
C GLY A 567 -31.91 -20.03 -0.49
N THR A 568 -32.37 -21.00 0.27
CA THR A 568 -32.58 -20.93 1.72
C THR A 568 -31.92 -22.11 2.39
N ALA A 569 -31.17 -21.87 3.44
CA ALA A 569 -30.52 -22.90 4.23
C ALA A 569 -31.51 -23.64 5.15
N SER A 570 -31.12 -24.80 5.66
CA SER A 570 -31.96 -25.60 6.54
C SER A 570 -32.27 -24.94 7.90
N ASP A 571 -31.62 -23.86 8.23
CA ASP A 571 -31.87 -23.01 9.41
C ASP A 571 -32.66 -21.71 9.07
N ASP A 572 -33.36 -21.72 7.94
CA ASP A 572 -34.19 -20.65 7.41
C ASP A 572 -33.43 -19.36 7.02
N ARG A 573 -32.09 -19.36 7.03
CA ARG A 573 -31.32 -18.23 6.50
C ARG A 573 -31.28 -18.21 4.99
N ASN A 574 -31.42 -17.04 4.43
CA ASN A 574 -31.33 -16.85 3.00
C ASN A 574 -29.86 -16.93 2.52
N ILE A 575 -29.66 -17.45 1.32
CA ILE A 575 -28.35 -17.66 0.73
C ILE A 575 -28.12 -16.66 -0.40
N LEU A 576 -27.03 -15.93 -0.30
CA LEU A 576 -26.50 -14.99 -1.30
C LEU A 576 -25.11 -15.46 -1.77
N GLN A 577 -24.62 -14.89 -2.86
CA GLN A 577 -23.33 -15.23 -3.45
C GLN A 577 -22.59 -13.97 -3.89
N TRP A 578 -21.26 -13.98 -3.91
CA TRP A 578 -20.50 -12.91 -4.53
C TRP A 578 -20.86 -12.78 -6.02
N GLU A 579 -20.99 -11.53 -6.52
CA GLU A 579 -21.37 -11.27 -7.91
C GLU A 579 -20.62 -10.09 -8.52
N ASN A 580 -20.51 -10.05 -9.86
CA ASN A 580 -20.04 -8.91 -10.61
C ASN A 580 -21.20 -7.95 -10.88
N GLY A 581 -21.45 -7.01 -9.99
CA GLY A 581 -22.64 -6.16 -10.06
C GLY A 581 -22.37 -4.66 -10.17
N GLY A 582 -21.16 -4.22 -9.88
CA GLY A 582 -20.87 -2.80 -9.66
C GLY A 582 -20.29 -2.07 -10.86
N LYS A 583 -20.72 -0.79 -11.02
CA LYS A 583 -20.04 0.23 -11.84
C LYS A 583 -19.76 1.41 -10.95
N ALA A 584 -18.57 1.99 -11.08
CA ALA A 584 -18.19 3.16 -10.29
C ALA A 584 -17.46 4.19 -11.15
N LEU A 585 -17.43 5.41 -10.65
CA LEU A 585 -16.69 6.52 -11.24
C LEU A 585 -15.87 7.20 -10.15
N VAL A 586 -14.61 7.39 -10.44
CA VAL A 586 -13.71 8.21 -9.61
C VAL A 586 -13.05 9.24 -10.50
N GLU A 587 -13.13 10.52 -10.13
CA GLU A 587 -12.59 11.64 -10.89
C GLU A 587 -12.07 12.72 -9.94
N GLY A 588 -10.95 13.35 -10.28
CA GLY A 588 -10.36 14.39 -9.45
C GLY A 588 -9.22 15.13 -10.09
N LEU A 589 -8.65 16.04 -9.29
CA LEU A 589 -7.48 16.83 -9.61
C LEU A 589 -6.40 16.56 -8.55
N GLU A 590 -5.17 16.40 -8.99
CA GLU A 590 -3.97 16.36 -8.16
C GLU A 590 -3.08 17.52 -8.53
N ALA A 591 -2.43 18.14 -7.53
CA ALA A 591 -1.50 19.23 -7.76
C ALA A 591 -0.27 19.09 -6.86
N SER A 592 0.86 19.59 -7.34
CA SER A 592 2.10 19.70 -6.58
C SER A 592 2.73 21.06 -6.82
N LEU A 593 3.44 21.58 -5.82
CA LEU A 593 4.17 22.82 -5.86
C LEU A 593 5.43 22.70 -5.02
N THR A 594 6.57 23.11 -5.58
CA THR A 594 7.84 23.26 -4.88
C THR A 594 8.39 24.64 -5.16
N ILE A 595 8.72 25.38 -4.11
CA ILE A 595 9.29 26.74 -4.19
C ILE A 595 10.54 26.76 -3.29
N PRO A 596 11.74 26.98 -3.84
CA PRO A 596 12.91 27.36 -3.06
C PRO A 596 12.75 28.80 -2.59
N VAL A 597 12.18 29.02 -1.40
CA VAL A 597 11.94 30.37 -0.82
C VAL A 597 13.27 31.08 -0.59
N VAL A 598 14.26 30.33 -0.10
CA VAL A 598 15.66 30.73 -0.01
C VAL A 598 16.49 29.54 -0.45
N SER A 599 17.20 29.64 -1.56
CA SER A 599 17.98 28.54 -2.13
C SER A 599 18.86 27.85 -1.09
N ASP A 600 18.82 26.54 -1.05
CA ASP A 600 19.56 25.66 -0.13
C ASP A 600 19.28 25.87 1.37
N VAL A 601 18.31 26.72 1.72
CA VAL A 601 18.02 27.09 3.11
C VAL A 601 16.56 26.85 3.48
N LEU A 602 15.62 27.26 2.62
CA LEU A 602 14.20 27.22 2.95
C LEU A 602 13.37 26.82 1.73
N ASP A 603 12.82 25.61 1.78
CA ASP A 603 11.96 25.06 0.74
C ASP A 603 10.53 24.96 1.22
N TRP A 604 9.61 25.35 0.34
CA TRP A 604 8.18 25.14 0.54
C TRP A 604 7.66 24.12 -0.48
N ARG A 605 7.13 23.01 0.01
CA ARG A 605 6.54 21.97 -0.81
C ARG A 605 5.07 21.76 -0.43
N THR A 606 4.19 21.68 -1.42
CA THR A 606 2.75 21.46 -1.20
C THR A 606 2.21 20.45 -2.20
N ASN A 607 1.45 19.49 -1.70
CA ASN A 607 0.69 18.53 -2.49
C ASN A 607 -0.80 18.71 -2.20
N ALA A 608 -1.63 18.63 -3.22
CA ALA A 608 -3.08 18.76 -3.06
C ALA A 608 -3.82 17.72 -3.90
N THR A 609 -4.96 17.29 -3.40
CA THR A 609 -5.92 16.45 -4.13
C THR A 609 -7.30 17.01 -3.93
N TYR A 610 -8.08 17.11 -5.00
CA TYR A 610 -9.49 17.49 -4.96
C TYR A 610 -10.31 16.46 -5.72
N MET A 611 -11.22 15.77 -5.02
CA MET A 611 -12.11 14.78 -5.60
C MET A 611 -13.31 15.46 -6.24
N LEU A 612 -13.43 15.38 -7.56
CA LEU A 612 -14.61 15.86 -8.29
C LEU A 612 -15.77 14.90 -8.06
N GLU A 613 -15.52 13.60 -8.26
CA GLU A 613 -16.50 12.56 -8.05
C GLU A 613 -15.83 11.28 -7.52
N SER A 614 -16.53 10.56 -6.64
CA SER A 614 -16.20 9.20 -6.20
C SER A 614 -17.51 8.54 -5.85
N LYS A 615 -18.04 7.69 -6.77
CA LYS A 615 -19.33 7.07 -6.49
C LYS A 615 -19.53 5.71 -7.16
N ASP A 616 -20.19 4.84 -6.45
CA ASP A 616 -20.86 3.68 -6.99
C ASP A 616 -22.11 4.14 -7.76
N LYS A 617 -22.26 3.68 -9.02
CA LYS A 617 -23.37 4.15 -9.90
C LYS A 617 -24.73 3.51 -9.57
N LYS A 618 -24.73 2.40 -8.82
CA LYS A 618 -25.96 1.72 -8.39
C LYS A 618 -26.54 2.38 -7.14
N THR A 619 -25.70 2.64 -6.15
CA THR A 619 -26.12 3.14 -4.83
C THR A 619 -25.95 4.64 -4.68
N GLY A 620 -25.07 5.29 -5.47
CA GLY A 620 -24.65 6.67 -5.26
C GLY A 620 -23.62 6.86 -4.14
N ASN A 621 -23.32 5.80 -3.38
CA ASN A 621 -22.34 5.84 -2.29
C ASN A 621 -20.93 6.18 -2.78
N PRO A 622 -20.09 6.86 -1.96
CA PRO A 622 -18.68 6.91 -2.22
C PRO A 622 -18.07 5.50 -2.17
N LEU A 623 -17.10 5.22 -3.05
CA LEU A 623 -16.38 3.95 -3.03
C LEU A 623 -15.59 3.76 -1.74
N SER A 624 -14.95 4.82 -1.28
CA SER A 624 -14.25 4.89 -0.01
C SER A 624 -14.62 6.17 0.72
N ILE A 625 -14.62 6.12 2.06
CA ILE A 625 -14.83 7.31 2.90
C ILE A 625 -13.50 8.05 3.00
N ILE A 626 -13.32 9.01 2.08
CA ILE A 626 -12.13 9.85 1.97
C ILE A 626 -12.48 11.34 1.99
N PRO A 627 -11.55 12.24 2.32
CA PRO A 627 -11.77 13.68 2.26
C PRO A 627 -12.12 14.16 0.85
N LYS A 628 -13.02 15.13 0.74
CA LYS A 628 -13.32 15.82 -0.53
C LYS A 628 -12.09 16.47 -1.14
N TYR A 629 -11.19 16.96 -0.29
CA TYR A 629 -9.86 17.46 -0.66
C TYR A 629 -8.86 17.19 0.47
N THR A 630 -7.60 17.09 0.11
CA THR A 630 -6.47 16.99 1.04
C THR A 630 -5.37 17.92 0.55
N ILE A 631 -4.83 18.74 1.44
CA ILE A 631 -3.68 19.60 1.16
C ILE A 631 -2.61 19.26 2.19
N ASN A 632 -1.44 18.87 1.72
CA ASN A 632 -0.25 18.63 2.54
C ASN A 632 0.79 19.70 2.18
N SER A 633 1.20 20.50 3.15
CA SER A 633 2.19 21.54 2.97
C SER A 633 3.34 21.37 3.95
N MET A 634 4.56 21.46 3.46
CA MET A 634 5.79 21.28 4.22
C MET A 634 6.69 22.46 3.99
N LEU A 635 7.20 23.03 5.06
CA LEU A 635 8.21 24.10 5.06
C LEU A 635 9.46 23.52 5.71
N ASP A 636 10.47 23.27 4.89
CA ASP A 636 11.75 22.68 5.27
C ASP A 636 12.80 23.76 5.40
N TYR A 637 13.36 23.92 6.60
CA TYR A 637 14.30 24.98 6.93
C TYR A 637 15.62 24.40 7.44
N GLN A 638 16.69 24.55 6.64
CA GLN A 638 18.06 24.22 7.00
C GLN A 638 18.66 25.40 7.77
N ILE A 639 18.63 25.36 9.10
CA ILE A 639 19.08 26.47 9.96
C ILE A 639 20.60 26.58 9.98
N THR A 640 21.28 25.42 10.02
CA THR A 640 22.73 25.28 9.90
C THR A 640 23.04 23.97 9.18
N ASP A 641 24.27 23.75 8.75
CA ASP A 641 24.70 22.48 8.11
C ASP A 641 24.36 21.22 8.94
N LYS A 642 24.11 21.37 10.24
CA LYS A 642 23.82 20.27 11.18
C LYS A 642 22.40 20.27 11.71
N PHE A 643 21.67 21.38 11.59
CA PHE A 643 20.35 21.52 12.21
C PHE A 643 19.32 21.93 11.20
N SER A 644 18.31 21.09 11.02
CA SER A 644 17.14 21.35 10.20
C SER A 644 15.84 21.22 10.99
N THR A 645 14.83 21.91 10.53
CA THR A 645 13.47 21.81 11.05
C THR A 645 12.47 21.76 9.91
N GLU A 646 11.40 20.99 10.07
CA GLU A 646 10.29 20.91 9.12
C GLU A 646 8.98 21.21 9.85
N LEU A 647 8.25 22.20 9.34
CA LEU A 647 6.86 22.42 9.72
C LEU A 647 5.97 21.76 8.67
N ASN A 648 5.13 20.82 9.08
CA ASN A 648 4.18 20.17 8.19
C ASN A 648 2.74 20.49 8.62
N TRP A 649 1.90 20.76 7.62
CA TRP A 649 0.49 21.05 7.80
C TRP A 649 -0.33 20.24 6.82
N THR A 650 -1.32 19.51 7.32
CA THR A 650 -2.28 18.80 6.51
C THR A 650 -3.68 19.30 6.77
N LEU A 651 -4.38 19.71 5.72
CA LEU A 651 -5.79 20.07 5.73
C LEU A 651 -6.59 18.95 5.07
N TYR A 652 -7.46 18.33 5.84
CA TYR A 652 -8.45 17.36 5.38
C TYR A 652 -9.79 18.04 5.18
N GLY A 653 -10.39 17.89 4.00
CA GLY A 653 -11.72 18.35 3.68
C GLY A 653 -12.81 17.50 4.34
N ARG A 654 -14.05 17.91 4.13
CA ARG A 654 -15.23 17.16 4.59
C ARG A 654 -15.20 15.73 4.07
N GLN A 655 -15.62 14.77 4.91
CA GLN A 655 -15.79 13.36 4.58
C GLN A 655 -17.26 12.98 4.73
N LYS A 656 -17.82 12.44 3.64
CA LYS A 656 -19.20 11.97 3.64
C LYS A 656 -19.25 10.47 3.92
N PRO A 657 -20.22 10.00 4.73
CA PRO A 657 -20.45 8.58 4.93
C PRO A 657 -21.09 7.95 3.70
N ARG A 658 -21.21 6.62 3.70
CA ARG A 658 -22.10 5.88 2.83
C ARG A 658 -23.54 6.05 3.34
N GLU A 659 -24.47 6.32 2.43
CA GLU A 659 -25.88 6.49 2.78
C GLU A 659 -26.63 5.15 2.82
N PHE A 660 -26.15 4.17 2.03
CA PHE A 660 -26.74 2.85 1.90
C PHE A 660 -25.71 1.75 2.18
N VAL A 661 -26.17 0.63 2.71
CA VAL A 661 -25.40 -0.61 2.69
C VAL A 661 -25.41 -1.14 1.25
N GLU A 662 -24.30 -1.60 0.70
CA GLU A 662 -24.21 -2.06 -0.71
C GLU A 662 -25.25 -3.15 -1.05
N SER A 663 -25.60 -3.98 -0.08
CA SER A 663 -26.62 -5.02 -0.16
C SER A 663 -28.06 -4.56 0.16
N ARG A 664 -28.24 -3.32 0.63
CA ARG A 664 -29.55 -2.75 0.96
C ARG A 664 -29.85 -1.60 0.01
N MET A 665 -30.69 -1.86 -0.97
CA MET A 665 -31.14 -0.85 -1.92
C MET A 665 -32.41 -0.11 -1.46
N GLU A 666 -33.01 -0.49 -0.34
CA GLU A 666 -34.25 0.07 0.14
C GLU A 666 -34.05 1.07 1.30
N ILE A 667 -34.86 2.11 1.25
CA ILE A 667 -34.86 3.35 2.02
C ILE A 667 -35.19 3.12 3.51
N ASP A 668 -35.61 1.94 3.91
CA ASP A 668 -36.17 1.68 5.25
C ASP A 668 -35.15 1.54 6.39
N SER A 669 -33.85 1.57 6.11
CA SER A 669 -32.82 1.60 7.12
C SER A 669 -31.64 2.41 6.64
N PRO A 670 -31.76 3.74 6.56
CA PRO A 670 -30.63 4.59 6.20
C PRO A 670 -29.49 4.40 7.20
N MET A 671 -28.25 4.32 6.71
CA MET A 671 -27.08 4.45 7.55
C MET A 671 -27.01 5.88 8.10
N SER A 672 -26.29 6.08 9.19
CA SER A 672 -26.05 7.44 9.68
C SER A 672 -25.37 8.29 8.60
N THR A 673 -25.89 9.50 8.42
CA THR A 673 -25.36 10.51 7.49
C THR A 673 -24.39 11.49 8.18
N THR A 674 -23.94 11.18 9.39
CA THR A 674 -23.00 12.05 10.11
C THR A 674 -21.68 12.17 9.36
N GLU A 675 -21.35 13.38 8.96
CA GLU A 675 -20.12 13.73 8.24
C GLU A 675 -18.99 14.10 9.21
N ILE A 676 -17.75 13.92 8.78
CA ILE A 676 -16.60 14.61 9.39
C ILE A 676 -16.43 15.95 8.71
N GLY A 677 -16.45 17.05 9.47
CA GLY A 677 -16.11 18.39 8.99
C GLY A 677 -14.63 18.52 8.62
N ALA A 678 -14.28 19.59 7.90
CA ALA A 678 -12.88 19.83 7.58
C ALA A 678 -12.05 20.08 8.85
N TYR A 679 -10.81 19.57 8.86
CA TYR A 679 -9.88 19.75 9.99
C TYR A 679 -8.43 19.79 9.53
N SER A 680 -7.57 20.38 10.36
CA SER A 680 -6.13 20.49 10.13
C SER A 680 -5.33 19.74 11.19
N VAL A 681 -4.21 19.19 10.75
CA VAL A 681 -3.17 18.62 11.61
C VAL A 681 -1.84 19.30 11.29
N VAL A 682 -1.14 19.78 12.31
CA VAL A 682 0.17 20.47 12.18
C VAL A 682 1.21 19.69 12.97
N GLY A 683 2.37 19.46 12.39
CA GLY A 683 3.50 18.83 13.05
C GLY A 683 4.76 19.67 12.93
N LEU A 684 5.67 19.54 13.89
CA LEU A 684 6.98 20.15 13.90
C LEU A 684 8.04 19.08 14.12
N ASN A 685 8.99 19.00 13.21
CA ASN A 685 10.10 18.04 13.23
C ASN A 685 11.42 18.80 13.39
N LEU A 686 12.33 18.25 14.19
CA LEU A 686 13.66 18.79 14.46
C LEU A 686 14.68 17.68 14.22
N ASN A 687 15.75 17.95 13.47
CA ASN A 687 16.82 17.03 13.18
C ASN A 687 18.18 17.69 13.46
N TYR A 688 19.04 17.00 14.18
CA TYR A 688 20.38 17.47 14.48
C TYR A 688 21.42 16.38 14.23
N ALA A 689 22.37 16.65 13.33
CA ALA A 689 23.51 15.81 13.01
C ALA A 689 24.73 16.22 13.87
N PHE A 690 25.03 15.46 14.93
CA PHE A 690 26.24 15.70 15.74
C PHE A 690 27.50 15.44 14.91
N THR A 691 27.51 14.31 14.21
CA THR A 691 28.55 13.87 13.26
C THR A 691 27.85 13.29 12.03
N LYS A 692 28.61 12.88 11.01
CA LYS A 692 28.07 12.13 9.86
C LYS A 692 27.39 10.81 10.27
N ASP A 693 27.80 10.24 11.41
CA ASP A 693 27.37 8.92 11.87
C ASP A 693 26.40 8.98 13.06
N VAL A 694 26.24 10.14 13.70
CA VAL A 694 25.37 10.30 14.88
C VAL A 694 24.38 11.43 14.65
N SER A 695 23.10 11.10 14.67
CA SER A 695 22.01 12.07 14.53
C SER A 695 20.93 11.86 15.59
N VAL A 696 20.29 12.94 15.97
CA VAL A 696 19.11 12.96 16.86
C VAL A 696 17.98 13.67 16.17
N LYS A 697 16.80 13.11 16.30
CA LYS A 697 15.55 13.71 15.81
C LYS A 697 14.53 13.77 16.94
N GLY A 698 13.67 14.77 16.87
CA GLY A 698 12.57 14.92 17.80
C GLY A 698 11.50 15.81 17.21
N GLY A 699 10.33 15.79 17.81
CA GLY A 699 9.25 16.61 17.30
C GLY A 699 7.95 16.41 18.02
N VAL A 700 6.96 17.13 17.51
CA VAL A 700 5.57 17.09 18.00
C VAL A 700 4.66 16.83 16.80
N SER A 701 3.96 15.71 16.84
CA SER A 701 2.88 15.45 15.90
C SER A 701 1.58 16.04 16.43
N ASN A 702 0.73 16.54 15.53
CA ASN A 702 -0.56 17.15 15.87
C ASN A 702 -0.45 18.23 16.97
N LEU A 703 0.34 19.25 16.72
CA LEU A 703 0.71 20.34 17.64
C LEU A 703 -0.51 20.98 18.33
N PHE A 704 -1.65 21.08 17.65
CA PHE A 704 -2.87 21.69 18.17
C PHE A 704 -3.85 20.67 18.79
N ASP A 705 -3.44 19.43 18.96
CA ASP A 705 -4.23 18.35 19.62
C ASP A 705 -5.61 18.15 18.99
N LYS A 706 -5.69 18.24 17.66
CA LYS A 706 -6.93 17.96 16.94
C LYS A 706 -7.23 16.46 16.98
N LYS A 707 -8.30 16.07 17.66
CA LYS A 707 -8.73 14.67 17.79
C LYS A 707 -9.94 14.40 16.90
N ILE A 708 -9.93 13.26 16.21
CA ILE A 708 -11.10 12.65 15.58
C ILE A 708 -11.30 11.30 16.26
N TYR A 709 -12.46 11.12 16.82
CA TYR A 709 -12.84 9.88 17.49
C TYR A 709 -13.67 9.02 16.53
N ARG A 710 -13.40 7.72 16.54
CA ARG A 710 -14.21 6.75 15.82
C ARG A 710 -15.61 6.67 16.47
N GLU A 711 -16.63 6.66 15.61
CA GLU A 711 -18.01 6.45 16.00
C GLU A 711 -18.50 5.09 15.46
N ASN A 712 -19.64 4.65 15.95
CA ASN A 712 -20.21 3.37 15.57
C ASN A 712 -20.87 3.41 14.19
N ASP A 713 -21.10 4.59 13.64
CA ASP A 713 -21.66 4.80 12.31
C ASP A 713 -21.21 6.13 11.69
N GLY A 714 -21.67 6.44 10.50
CA GLY A 714 -21.32 7.66 9.80
C GLY A 714 -19.93 7.64 9.14
N ALA A 715 -19.32 8.80 8.98
CA ALA A 715 -18.01 8.96 8.34
C ALA A 715 -16.83 8.75 9.31
N SER A 716 -17.08 8.74 10.62
CA SER A 716 -16.04 8.59 11.64
C SER A 716 -15.56 7.14 11.80
N THR A 717 -14.87 6.62 10.80
CA THR A 717 -14.46 5.21 10.73
C THR A 717 -13.11 4.91 11.40
N TYR A 718 -12.42 5.92 11.92
CA TYR A 718 -11.09 5.79 12.53
C TYR A 718 -10.81 6.87 13.58
N ASN A 719 -9.77 6.65 14.41
CA ASN A 719 -9.22 7.66 15.28
C ASN A 719 -8.08 8.41 14.57
N GLU A 720 -8.14 9.76 14.51
CA GLU A 720 -6.94 10.56 14.23
C GLU A 720 -6.23 10.80 15.57
N PRO A 721 -4.95 10.40 15.75
CA PRO A 721 -4.24 10.53 17.01
C PRO A 721 -4.13 11.98 17.47
N GLY A 722 -4.21 12.21 18.78
CA GLY A 722 -3.98 13.49 19.40
C GLY A 722 -2.51 13.93 19.35
N ARG A 723 -2.15 14.97 20.13
CA ARG A 723 -0.78 15.44 20.27
C ARG A 723 0.11 14.34 20.83
N ALA A 724 1.28 14.15 20.18
CA ALA A 724 2.28 13.23 20.67
C ALA A 724 3.68 13.82 20.46
N TYR A 725 4.61 13.44 21.34
CA TYR A 725 6.00 13.84 21.33
C TYR A 725 6.87 12.64 20.93
N TYR A 726 7.76 12.83 19.99
CA TYR A 726 8.67 11.75 19.62
C TYR A 726 10.13 12.17 19.73
N ALA A 727 10.97 11.19 19.96
CA ALA A 727 12.42 11.33 19.94
C ALA A 727 13.06 10.09 19.32
N GLY A 728 14.16 10.30 18.63
CA GLY A 728 14.94 9.22 18.04
C GLY A 728 16.43 9.57 18.01
N VAL A 729 17.27 8.54 18.08
CA VAL A 729 18.70 8.65 17.90
C VAL A 729 19.16 7.55 16.94
N THR A 730 20.02 7.92 15.99
CA THR A 730 20.69 7.00 15.09
C THR A 730 22.19 7.13 15.28
N MET A 731 22.85 5.99 15.49
CA MET A 731 24.29 5.86 15.61
C MET A 731 24.78 4.91 14.53
N GLY A 732 25.74 5.38 13.71
CA GLY A 732 26.37 4.61 12.64
C GLY A 732 27.88 4.52 12.81
N PHE A 733 28.54 3.73 11.95
CA PHE A 733 30.00 3.64 11.80
C PHE A 733 30.35 3.33 10.33
#